data_a38fb9a6e2667f9c9720068902ddb3bb
#
_entry.id   a38fb9a6e2667f9c9720068902ddb3bb
#
_cell.length_a   1.000
_cell.length_b   1.000
_cell.length_c   1.000
_cell.angle_alpha   90.00
_cell.angle_beta   90.00
_cell.angle_gamma   90.00
#
_symmetry.space_group_name_H-M   'P 1'
#
loop_
_entity.id
_entity.type
_entity.pdbx_description
1 polymer ?
#
loop_
_entity_poly.entity_id
_entity_poly.type
_entity_poly.pdbx_seq_one_letter_code
_entity_poly.pdbx_strand_id
1 'polypeptide(L)'
;MKKAKNAQNEVTEAGAAGDVPAAEGEKTRELTPLMRQYWEIKSQYPDFLVFFRVGDFYEMFDSDAQVASRELDITLTGRPESSYPGGRMPMAGVPVRAVDAYLARLIQKGYSVAICEQVGIVGAEKGPVERQVTRILTPGTVLESHLLPVRENNYLLSAVKATGGNDLWGLAFVDASCGEFFVTQVPESTLAIEIGRIQPREIIAAKRVVKPQGDDVVAREVIDLPPAILEQYHVTGRPAMYFQFEPAQRRICQFFEVSTLEGFGCHKMPLATAAAGAALEYLEKTTGAQMPRFNGISTYSVDGHMTMDENTRRNLELTETSRDGVFQGSLLGVIDQTQTGMGSRMIRKWLMRPLFDVGAIEQRQNAIEELIGQHQVRETLKECLSSLSDLERLSVKLSSGTINPKELAAVENSLSQLPALKNAVKGLKSDSLKCLSDLPPSLETLKEEISRALCADPPRELTEGGIFKEGYDEELDEIRNLLGGGKQWIEDLQRKEAERTGIKSLKVNFNRNFGYFIEVTNSQKGLVPDDYIRKQTLTNAERFITPELKEYEAKILNAEKGQSDVEYKLFTQLRQRLTNVGGDLLAVANNLATLDALLSLTRVAIDGRYVKPRVDNSFELKITKGRHPVLERILPKGRYVANDTRLEGDSDDHQMIILTGPNMAGKSSLLKQTAHIVILAQMGSFVPADSATVGIVDRIFTRIGAADDLSQGQSTFLVEMSETTQCCLSATSRSLILLDEVGRGTSTYDGVAIAWSVSEYLAKEVRARTIFATHYHELNGLAGFFPQISNYQVLVKENDGHVEFIRSIVPGGASRSFGIQVAKMAGLPSEIITRAQHLMQQMERRSAASKILDGPKFRNIPIDEVMQLSLFEAATAGSVTES
;
A
#
# COMPACT_ATOMS: atom_id res chain seq x y z
N MET A 1 -9.91 -32.89 -9.51
CA MET A 1 -8.82 -32.16 -10.16
C MET A 1 -8.44 -32.76 -11.52
N LYS A 2 -9.37 -32.87 -12.46
CA LYS A 2 -9.14 -33.33 -13.84
C LYS A 2 -10.13 -32.72 -14.85
N LYS A 3 -10.61 -31.49 -14.56
CA LYS A 3 -11.53 -30.74 -15.46
C LYS A 3 -11.14 -29.27 -15.72
N ALA A 4 -9.96 -28.84 -15.29
CA ALA A 4 -9.50 -27.44 -15.46
C ALA A 4 -8.33 -27.28 -16.47
N LYS A 5 -7.98 -28.31 -17.25
CA LYS A 5 -6.86 -28.24 -18.20
C LYS A 5 -7.24 -28.16 -19.67
N ASN A 6 -8.54 -28.14 -20.00
CA ASN A 6 -9.00 -28.05 -21.38
C ASN A 6 -9.62 -26.71 -21.80
N ALA A 7 -9.52 -25.67 -20.95
CA ALA A 7 -10.09 -24.35 -21.29
C ALA A 7 -9.03 -23.28 -21.66
N GLN A 8 -7.76 -23.64 -21.71
CA GLN A 8 -6.68 -22.69 -22.04
C GLN A 8 -6.07 -22.81 -23.44
N ASN A 9 -6.52 -23.76 -24.25
CA ASN A 9 -5.98 -23.97 -25.59
C ASN A 9 -6.92 -23.60 -26.76
N GLU A 10 -8.04 -22.90 -26.49
CA GLU A 10 -8.97 -22.49 -27.57
C GLU A 10 -9.09 -20.98 -27.79
N VAL A 11 -8.19 -20.15 -27.22
CA VAL A 11 -8.25 -18.67 -27.36
C VAL A 11 -7.10 -18.10 -28.20
N THR A 12 -6.27 -18.90 -28.83
CA THR A 12 -5.10 -18.41 -29.61
C THR A 12 -5.19 -18.58 -31.13
N GLU A 13 -6.37 -18.86 -31.69
CA GLU A 13 -6.53 -18.89 -33.16
C GLU A 13 -7.85 -18.21 -33.60
N ALA A 14 -7.97 -16.88 -33.44
CA ALA A 14 -8.96 -16.10 -34.18
C ALA A 14 -8.48 -14.64 -34.29
N GLY A 15 -7.57 -14.40 -35.20
CA GLY A 15 -7.03 -13.05 -35.49
C GLY A 15 -6.27 -12.97 -36.80
N ALA A 16 -6.67 -13.72 -37.82
CA ALA A 16 -6.23 -13.44 -39.21
C ALA A 16 -7.32 -12.64 -39.91
N ALA A 17 -7.02 -11.40 -40.24
CA ALA A 17 -7.85 -10.58 -41.13
C ALA A 17 -7.90 -11.25 -42.52
N GLY A 18 -9.00 -11.98 -42.75
CA GLY A 18 -9.36 -12.44 -44.08
C GLY A 18 -10.27 -11.39 -44.76
N ASP A 19 -9.90 -10.93 -45.94
CA ASP A 19 -10.73 -10.18 -46.83
C ASP A 19 -12.13 -10.82 -46.96
N VAL A 20 -13.15 -10.13 -46.48
CA VAL A 20 -14.54 -10.50 -46.71
C VAL A 20 -15.00 -9.82 -47.99
N PRO A 21 -15.50 -10.56 -48.99
CA PRO A 21 -16.03 -9.97 -50.21
C PRO A 21 -17.27 -9.13 -49.87
N ALA A 22 -17.35 -7.94 -50.47
CA ALA A 22 -18.48 -7.04 -50.35
C ALA A 22 -19.79 -7.75 -50.76
N ALA A 23 -20.62 -8.06 -49.82
CA ALA A 23 -22.01 -8.46 -50.03
C ALA A 23 -22.85 -7.20 -50.11
N GLU A 24 -23.44 -6.96 -51.27
CA GLU A 24 -24.42 -5.90 -51.50
C GLU A 24 -25.64 -6.11 -50.58
N GLY A 25 -26.00 -5.06 -49.81
CA GLY A 25 -27.34 -4.91 -49.29
C GLY A 25 -27.62 -5.07 -47.78
N GLU A 26 -26.64 -4.94 -46.87
CA GLU A 26 -26.96 -4.69 -45.46
C GLU A 26 -26.99 -3.20 -45.14
N LYS A 27 -28.20 -2.67 -44.85
CA LYS A 27 -28.38 -1.36 -44.24
C LYS A 27 -27.51 -1.35 -42.97
N THR A 28 -26.45 -0.52 -42.93
CA THR A 28 -25.69 -0.21 -41.72
C THR A 28 -26.68 0.25 -40.65
N ARG A 29 -27.02 -0.63 -39.72
CA ARG A 29 -27.89 -0.30 -38.59
C ARG A 29 -27.15 0.66 -37.69
N GLU A 30 -27.62 1.92 -37.64
CA GLU A 30 -27.01 2.96 -36.81
C GLU A 30 -27.12 2.60 -35.34
N LEU A 31 -26.01 2.85 -34.63
CA LEU A 31 -25.97 2.76 -33.14
C LEU A 31 -27.02 3.69 -32.54
N THR A 32 -27.66 3.27 -31.47
CA THR A 32 -28.53 4.15 -30.70
C THR A 32 -27.76 5.40 -30.23
N PRO A 33 -28.38 6.57 -30.10
CA PRO A 33 -27.70 7.81 -29.71
C PRO A 33 -26.93 7.67 -28.39
N LEU A 34 -27.46 6.89 -27.43
CA LEU A 34 -26.78 6.58 -26.16
C LEU A 34 -25.50 5.76 -26.37
N MET A 35 -25.57 4.73 -27.22
CA MET A 35 -24.41 3.88 -27.50
C MET A 35 -23.34 4.61 -28.33
N ARG A 36 -23.73 5.58 -29.15
CA ARG A 36 -22.79 6.46 -29.86
C ARG A 36 -21.97 7.27 -28.87
N GLN A 37 -22.58 7.90 -27.86
CA GLN A 37 -21.89 8.62 -26.79
C GLN A 37 -20.95 7.68 -26.01
N TYR A 38 -21.41 6.45 -25.67
CA TYR A 38 -20.56 5.48 -24.96
C TYR A 38 -19.30 5.14 -25.75
N TRP A 39 -19.43 4.81 -27.04
CA TRP A 39 -18.28 4.43 -27.86
C TRP A 39 -17.35 5.61 -28.18
N GLU A 40 -17.87 6.82 -28.25
CA GLU A 40 -17.04 8.03 -28.33
C GLU A 40 -16.15 8.17 -27.10
N ILE A 41 -16.73 8.01 -25.91
CA ILE A 41 -15.97 8.04 -24.66
C ILE A 41 -15.02 6.86 -24.58
N LYS A 42 -15.46 5.64 -24.86
CA LYS A 42 -14.62 4.43 -24.81
C LYS A 42 -13.43 4.53 -25.76
N SER A 43 -13.57 5.13 -26.90
CA SER A 43 -12.46 5.36 -27.84
C SER A 43 -11.38 6.32 -27.32
N GLN A 44 -11.74 7.25 -26.42
CA GLN A 44 -10.80 8.15 -25.75
C GLN A 44 -10.11 7.48 -24.55
N TYR A 45 -10.77 6.48 -23.94
CA TYR A 45 -10.31 5.75 -22.75
C TYR A 45 -10.34 4.23 -22.99
N PRO A 46 -9.58 3.69 -23.95
CA PRO A 46 -9.68 2.29 -24.35
C PRO A 46 -9.32 1.30 -23.22
N ASP A 47 -8.34 1.67 -22.41
CA ASP A 47 -7.82 0.83 -21.30
C ASP A 47 -8.56 1.01 -19.98
N PHE A 48 -9.59 1.89 -19.94
CA PHE A 48 -10.35 2.18 -18.72
C PHE A 48 -11.70 1.46 -18.72
N LEU A 49 -12.15 1.03 -17.57
CA LEU A 49 -13.55 0.63 -17.39
C LEU A 49 -14.44 1.88 -17.37
N VAL A 50 -15.36 1.99 -18.30
CA VAL A 50 -16.23 3.16 -18.42
C VAL A 50 -17.50 2.93 -17.60
N PHE A 51 -17.66 3.70 -16.52
CA PHE A 51 -18.86 3.77 -15.70
C PHE A 51 -19.78 4.85 -16.24
N PHE A 52 -20.78 4.44 -17.02
CA PHE A 52 -21.61 5.33 -17.80
C PHE A 52 -22.95 5.58 -17.09
N ARG A 53 -23.23 6.82 -16.67
CA ARG A 53 -24.43 7.17 -15.92
C ARG A 53 -25.70 7.02 -16.74
N VAL A 54 -26.62 6.16 -16.28
CA VAL A 54 -27.96 5.96 -16.84
C VAL A 54 -28.97 5.96 -15.70
N GLY A 55 -29.60 7.11 -15.47
CA GLY A 55 -30.53 7.27 -14.34
C GLY A 55 -29.82 7.08 -12.98
N ASP A 56 -30.32 6.15 -12.18
CA ASP A 56 -29.78 5.82 -10.85
C ASP A 56 -28.69 4.74 -10.84
N PHE A 57 -28.18 4.36 -12.03
CA PHE A 57 -27.14 3.35 -12.20
C PHE A 57 -25.96 3.90 -12.99
N TYR A 58 -24.77 3.35 -12.70
CA TYR A 58 -23.65 3.35 -13.63
C TYR A 58 -23.69 2.02 -14.37
N GLU A 59 -23.87 2.08 -15.69
CA GLU A 59 -23.89 0.93 -16.59
C GLU A 59 -22.55 0.79 -17.31
N MET A 60 -22.07 -0.43 -17.42
CA MET A 60 -20.89 -0.81 -18.21
C MET A 60 -21.35 -1.70 -19.34
N PHE A 61 -20.70 -1.62 -20.50
CA PHE A 61 -21.12 -2.34 -21.70
C PHE A 61 -19.97 -3.15 -22.29
N ASP A 62 -20.31 -4.15 -23.11
CA ASP A 62 -19.39 -5.02 -23.85
C ASP A 62 -18.32 -5.67 -22.94
N SER A 63 -17.03 -5.52 -23.31
CA SER A 63 -15.89 -6.05 -22.55
C SER A 63 -15.82 -5.50 -21.12
N ASP A 64 -16.16 -4.22 -20.92
CA ASP A 64 -16.17 -3.60 -19.60
C ASP A 64 -17.19 -4.26 -18.66
N ALA A 65 -18.37 -4.62 -19.20
CA ALA A 65 -19.39 -5.34 -18.46
C ALA A 65 -18.95 -6.75 -18.04
N GLN A 66 -18.25 -7.46 -18.93
CA GLN A 66 -17.73 -8.79 -18.64
C GLN A 66 -16.66 -8.75 -17.54
N VAL A 67 -15.73 -7.80 -17.63
CA VAL A 67 -14.70 -7.59 -16.60
C VAL A 67 -15.35 -7.21 -15.28
N ALA A 68 -16.23 -6.22 -15.26
CA ALA A 68 -16.90 -5.76 -14.05
C ALA A 68 -17.73 -6.88 -13.39
N SER A 69 -18.47 -7.67 -14.17
CA SER A 69 -19.24 -8.81 -13.67
C SER A 69 -18.34 -9.83 -12.95
N ARG A 70 -17.21 -10.18 -13.55
CA ARG A 70 -16.25 -11.13 -12.99
C ARG A 70 -15.57 -10.60 -11.72
N GLU A 71 -15.08 -9.34 -11.78
CA GLU A 71 -14.27 -8.77 -10.69
C GLU A 71 -15.09 -8.32 -9.49
N LEU A 72 -16.33 -7.89 -9.71
CA LEU A 72 -17.22 -7.36 -8.68
C LEU A 72 -18.25 -8.38 -8.19
N ASP A 73 -18.34 -9.54 -8.87
CA ASP A 73 -19.38 -10.56 -8.60
C ASP A 73 -20.81 -9.99 -8.73
N ILE A 74 -21.03 -9.23 -9.83
CA ILE A 74 -22.35 -8.67 -10.19
C ILE A 74 -22.92 -9.36 -11.41
N THR A 75 -24.26 -9.34 -11.53
CA THR A 75 -24.98 -10.03 -12.60
C THR A 75 -24.65 -9.43 -13.97
N LEU A 76 -24.18 -10.28 -14.89
CA LEU A 76 -24.04 -9.92 -16.30
C LEU A 76 -25.41 -10.08 -16.97
N THR A 77 -25.90 -9.00 -17.55
CA THR A 77 -27.17 -8.94 -18.30
C THR A 77 -26.90 -8.63 -19.76
N GLY A 78 -27.93 -8.41 -20.57
CA GLY A 78 -27.76 -8.01 -21.96
C GLY A 78 -28.77 -6.95 -22.36
N ARG A 79 -28.29 -5.86 -22.93
CA ARG A 79 -29.11 -4.80 -23.51
C ARG A 79 -29.43 -5.13 -24.98
N PRO A 80 -30.69 -5.02 -25.43
CA PRO A 80 -31.01 -5.17 -26.84
C PRO A 80 -30.35 -4.05 -27.67
N GLU A 81 -29.48 -4.43 -28.62
CA GLU A 81 -28.81 -3.50 -29.52
C GLU A 81 -28.69 -4.17 -30.90
N SER A 82 -29.46 -3.66 -31.84
CA SER A 82 -29.57 -4.28 -33.17
C SER A 82 -28.30 -4.26 -34.00
N SER A 83 -27.38 -3.36 -33.70
CA SER A 83 -26.08 -3.23 -34.35
C SER A 83 -25.00 -4.14 -33.76
N TYR A 84 -25.26 -4.76 -32.61
CA TYR A 84 -24.31 -5.65 -31.94
C TYR A 84 -24.45 -7.11 -32.44
N PRO A 85 -23.32 -7.84 -32.62
CA PRO A 85 -23.35 -9.24 -33.02
C PRO A 85 -24.19 -10.08 -32.04
N GLY A 86 -25.19 -10.80 -32.52
CA GLY A 86 -26.13 -11.55 -31.67
C GLY A 86 -27.32 -10.74 -31.11
N GLY A 87 -27.41 -9.42 -31.43
CA GLY A 87 -28.58 -8.56 -31.12
C GLY A 87 -28.71 -8.17 -29.64
N ARG A 88 -27.75 -8.57 -28.78
CA ARG A 88 -27.71 -8.21 -27.35
C ARG A 88 -26.29 -7.92 -26.92
N MET A 89 -26.04 -6.69 -26.48
CA MET A 89 -24.76 -6.26 -25.95
C MET A 89 -24.65 -6.64 -24.47
N PRO A 90 -23.55 -7.26 -24.02
CA PRO A 90 -23.30 -7.50 -22.59
C PRO A 90 -23.41 -6.20 -21.80
N MET A 91 -24.07 -6.25 -20.64
CA MET A 91 -24.27 -5.09 -19.77
C MET A 91 -24.22 -5.53 -18.31
N ALA A 92 -23.53 -4.74 -17.50
CA ALA A 92 -23.55 -4.84 -16.04
C ALA A 92 -23.76 -3.45 -15.45
N GLY A 93 -24.33 -3.35 -14.25
CA GLY A 93 -24.58 -2.05 -13.65
C GLY A 93 -24.53 -2.08 -12.13
N VAL A 94 -24.13 -0.95 -11.56
CA VAL A 94 -24.07 -0.71 -10.12
C VAL A 94 -24.88 0.52 -9.74
N PRO A 95 -25.61 0.51 -8.60
CA PRO A 95 -26.36 1.68 -8.14
C PRO A 95 -25.40 2.83 -7.80
N VAL A 96 -25.76 4.06 -8.19
CA VAL A 96 -24.96 5.27 -7.91
C VAL A 96 -24.66 5.43 -6.43
N ARG A 97 -25.64 5.17 -5.55
CA ARG A 97 -25.48 5.27 -4.09
C ARG A 97 -24.46 4.30 -3.48
N ALA A 98 -24.14 3.22 -4.18
CA ALA A 98 -23.23 2.18 -3.71
C ALA A 98 -21.93 2.11 -4.52
N VAL A 99 -21.72 3.00 -5.47
CA VAL A 99 -20.61 2.96 -6.43
C VAL A 99 -19.23 2.95 -5.77
N ASP A 100 -19.04 3.69 -4.69
CA ASP A 100 -17.75 3.82 -4.00
C ASP A 100 -17.20 2.46 -3.53
N ALA A 101 -18.05 1.57 -3.02
CA ALA A 101 -17.62 0.23 -2.59
C ALA A 101 -17.13 -0.64 -3.77
N TYR A 102 -17.75 -0.48 -4.93
CA TYR A 102 -17.34 -1.18 -6.15
C TYR A 102 -16.07 -0.59 -6.75
N LEU A 103 -15.94 0.74 -6.76
CA LEU A 103 -14.74 1.45 -7.19
C LEU A 103 -13.53 1.05 -6.35
N ALA A 104 -13.66 1.03 -5.02
CA ALA A 104 -12.57 0.60 -4.12
C ALA A 104 -12.06 -0.80 -4.48
N ARG A 105 -12.96 -1.75 -4.77
CA ARG A 105 -12.60 -3.13 -5.16
C ARG A 105 -11.86 -3.19 -6.50
N LEU A 106 -12.29 -2.41 -7.50
CA LEU A 106 -11.64 -2.36 -8.82
C LEU A 106 -10.25 -1.74 -8.73
N ILE A 107 -10.14 -0.61 -8.05
CA ILE A 107 -8.87 0.10 -7.86
C ILE A 107 -7.86 -0.78 -7.11
N GLN A 108 -8.29 -1.48 -6.04
CA GLN A 108 -7.42 -2.42 -5.31
C GLN A 108 -6.93 -3.58 -6.18
N LYS A 109 -7.72 -3.98 -7.19
CA LYS A 109 -7.33 -4.99 -8.18
C LYS A 109 -6.53 -4.45 -9.37
N GLY A 110 -6.18 -3.16 -9.37
CA GLY A 110 -5.37 -2.52 -10.41
C GLY A 110 -6.15 -2.00 -11.61
N TYR A 111 -7.49 -1.97 -11.60
CA TYR A 111 -8.27 -1.43 -12.72
C TYR A 111 -8.39 0.08 -12.66
N SER A 112 -8.25 0.74 -13.81
CA SER A 112 -8.53 2.16 -13.98
C SER A 112 -9.97 2.37 -14.46
N VAL A 113 -10.65 3.40 -13.92
CA VAL A 113 -12.08 3.67 -14.15
C VAL A 113 -12.29 5.10 -14.62
N ALA A 114 -13.09 5.27 -15.68
CA ALA A 114 -13.58 6.57 -16.15
C ALA A 114 -15.07 6.72 -15.77
N ILE A 115 -15.39 7.71 -14.96
CA ILE A 115 -16.76 7.99 -14.50
C ILE A 115 -17.37 9.05 -15.40
N CYS A 116 -18.49 8.70 -16.04
CA CYS A 116 -19.23 9.56 -16.93
C CYS A 116 -20.54 10.00 -16.29
N GLU A 117 -20.68 11.29 -16.06
CA GLU A 117 -21.90 11.91 -15.52
C GLU A 117 -22.76 12.55 -16.60
N GLN A 118 -24.04 12.68 -16.31
CA GLN A 118 -24.98 13.43 -17.12
C GLN A 118 -24.76 14.92 -16.91
N VAL A 119 -24.51 15.66 -17.98
CA VAL A 119 -24.32 17.13 -17.96
C VAL A 119 -25.54 17.81 -18.58
N GLY A 120 -26.18 18.71 -17.83
CA GLY A 120 -27.38 19.42 -18.26
C GLY A 120 -28.65 19.01 -17.49
N ILE A 121 -29.75 19.73 -17.78
CA ILE A 121 -31.05 19.52 -17.13
C ILE A 121 -31.85 18.47 -17.92
N VAL A 122 -32.25 17.40 -17.24
CA VAL A 122 -33.07 16.34 -17.83
C VAL A 122 -34.38 16.93 -18.38
N GLY A 123 -34.59 16.79 -19.68
CA GLY A 123 -35.83 17.28 -20.36
C GLY A 123 -35.77 18.70 -20.90
N ALA A 124 -34.64 19.41 -20.81
CA ALA A 124 -34.50 20.75 -21.39
C ALA A 124 -34.29 20.75 -22.93
N GLU A 125 -33.72 19.66 -23.47
CA GLU A 125 -33.45 19.48 -24.89
C GLU A 125 -34.10 18.22 -25.46
N LYS A 126 -34.40 18.22 -26.75
CA LYS A 126 -34.89 17.03 -27.49
C LYS A 126 -33.70 16.11 -27.80
N GLY A 127 -33.52 15.05 -26.99
CA GLY A 127 -32.47 14.06 -27.22
C GLY A 127 -31.98 13.41 -25.91
N PRO A 128 -31.06 12.42 -25.96
CA PRO A 128 -30.44 11.91 -24.75
C PRO A 128 -29.55 12.99 -24.13
N VAL A 129 -29.62 13.14 -22.81
CA VAL A 129 -28.77 14.07 -22.06
C VAL A 129 -27.30 13.78 -22.38
N GLU A 130 -26.50 14.82 -22.61
CA GLU A 130 -25.07 14.71 -22.85
C GLU A 130 -24.36 14.08 -21.63
N ARG A 131 -23.33 13.28 -21.88
CA ARG A 131 -22.49 12.67 -20.85
C ARG A 131 -21.02 13.00 -21.12
N GLN A 132 -20.35 13.36 -20.04
CA GLN A 132 -18.93 13.70 -20.09
C GLN A 132 -18.18 12.94 -18.99
N VAL A 133 -16.91 12.62 -19.24
CA VAL A 133 -16.02 12.07 -18.22
C VAL A 133 -15.72 13.19 -17.23
N THR A 134 -16.26 13.06 -16.01
CA THR A 134 -16.06 14.04 -14.94
C THR A 134 -14.93 13.64 -14.01
N ARG A 135 -14.55 12.33 -13.99
CA ARG A 135 -13.61 11.80 -13.03
C ARG A 135 -12.90 10.58 -13.62
N ILE A 136 -11.59 10.55 -13.45
CA ILE A 136 -10.72 9.42 -13.81
C ILE A 136 -10.08 8.91 -12.52
N LEU A 137 -10.21 7.61 -12.27
CA LEU A 137 -9.59 6.94 -11.13
C LEU A 137 -8.61 5.91 -11.65
N THR A 138 -7.34 6.04 -11.24
CA THR A 138 -6.32 5.02 -11.47
C THR A 138 -5.73 4.58 -10.14
N PRO A 139 -5.12 3.39 -10.03
CA PRO A 139 -4.60 2.89 -8.77
C PRO A 139 -3.66 3.86 -8.03
N GLY A 140 -2.85 4.64 -8.78
CA GLY A 140 -1.86 5.58 -8.22
C GLY A 140 -2.36 7.00 -7.99
N THR A 141 -3.55 7.39 -8.51
CA THR A 141 -4.01 8.80 -8.49
C THR A 141 -5.29 9.04 -7.68
N VAL A 142 -5.73 8.07 -6.88
CA VAL A 142 -6.91 8.20 -6.02
C VAL A 142 -6.65 9.21 -4.90
N LEU A 143 -7.58 10.15 -4.72
CA LEU A 143 -7.55 11.19 -3.69
C LEU A 143 -8.58 10.94 -2.57
N GLU A 144 -9.60 10.15 -2.85
CA GLU A 144 -10.71 9.90 -1.94
C GLU A 144 -10.32 8.98 -0.81
N SER A 145 -10.31 9.51 0.41
CA SER A 145 -9.85 8.80 1.61
C SER A 145 -10.62 7.50 1.88
N HIS A 146 -11.90 7.41 1.48
CA HIS A 146 -12.71 6.20 1.67
C HIS A 146 -12.42 5.08 0.68
N LEU A 147 -11.72 5.37 -0.43
CA LEU A 147 -11.24 4.39 -1.40
C LEU A 147 -9.84 3.87 -1.06
N LEU A 148 -9.12 4.54 -0.16
CA LEU A 148 -7.73 4.27 0.17
C LEU A 148 -7.60 3.49 1.48
N PRO A 149 -6.62 2.57 1.58
CA PRO A 149 -6.30 1.94 2.84
C PRO A 149 -5.80 2.99 3.84
N VAL A 150 -6.22 2.87 5.10
CA VAL A 150 -5.91 3.85 6.15
C VAL A 150 -4.42 3.82 6.52
N ARG A 151 -3.82 2.63 6.56
CA ARG A 151 -2.48 2.36 7.10
C ARG A 151 -1.37 2.36 6.05
N GLU A 152 -1.70 2.65 4.78
CA GLU A 152 -0.77 2.56 3.66
C GLU A 152 -0.76 3.84 2.85
N ASN A 153 0.39 4.13 2.26
CA ASN A 153 0.52 5.16 1.25
C ASN A 153 0.00 4.65 -0.11
N ASN A 154 -0.41 5.58 -0.97
CA ASN A 154 -0.88 5.30 -2.32
C ASN A 154 0.09 5.89 -3.35
N TYR A 155 1.24 5.23 -3.55
CA TYR A 155 2.28 5.77 -4.43
C TYR A 155 2.00 5.52 -5.91
N LEU A 156 2.06 6.61 -6.69
CA LEU A 156 2.31 6.61 -8.12
C LEU A 156 3.82 6.75 -8.33
N LEU A 157 4.44 5.85 -9.09
CA LEU A 157 5.86 5.90 -9.44
C LEU A 157 6.03 6.24 -10.93
N SER A 158 6.90 7.18 -11.23
CA SER A 158 7.38 7.47 -12.60
C SER A 158 8.83 7.02 -12.72
N ALA A 159 9.14 6.26 -13.79
CA ALA A 159 10.48 5.73 -14.03
C ALA A 159 10.99 6.12 -15.42
N VAL A 160 12.25 6.59 -15.49
CA VAL A 160 12.90 7.06 -16.72
C VAL A 160 14.29 6.44 -16.84
N LYS A 161 14.55 5.74 -17.95
CA LYS A 161 15.89 5.17 -18.25
C LYS A 161 16.79 6.21 -18.92
N ALA A 162 18.07 6.22 -18.58
CA ALA A 162 19.07 7.00 -19.30
C ALA A 162 19.20 6.55 -20.76
N THR A 163 19.40 7.51 -21.67
CA THR A 163 19.72 7.23 -23.07
C THR A 163 21.23 7.15 -23.25
N GLY A 164 21.71 6.33 -24.19
CA GLY A 164 23.13 6.32 -24.57
C GLY A 164 24.02 5.34 -23.79
N GLY A 165 23.46 4.24 -23.24
CA GLY A 165 24.24 3.16 -22.64
C GLY A 165 24.64 3.36 -21.18
N ASN A 166 24.11 4.38 -20.52
CA ASN A 166 24.24 4.56 -19.06
C ASN A 166 23.16 3.75 -18.35
N ASP A 167 23.56 2.86 -17.44
CA ASP A 167 22.66 2.03 -16.62
C ASP A 167 22.08 2.80 -15.42
N LEU A 168 21.60 4.02 -15.67
CA LEU A 168 21.05 4.91 -14.66
C LEU A 168 19.55 5.13 -14.91
N TRP A 169 18.77 5.14 -13.84
CA TRP A 169 17.33 5.40 -13.83
C TRP A 169 17.00 6.61 -12.97
N GLY A 170 16.09 7.44 -13.45
CA GLY A 170 15.44 8.47 -12.66
C GLY A 170 14.11 7.98 -12.16
N LEU A 171 13.85 8.14 -10.87
CA LEU A 171 12.62 7.78 -10.20
C LEU A 171 11.98 9.00 -9.56
N ALA A 172 10.67 9.11 -9.71
CA ALA A 172 9.85 10.06 -8.97
C ALA A 172 8.61 9.34 -8.46
N PHE A 173 8.32 9.40 -7.16
CA PHE A 173 7.12 8.81 -6.61
C PHE A 173 6.34 9.82 -5.77
N VAL A 174 5.03 9.72 -5.87
CA VAL A 174 4.09 10.69 -5.37
C VAL A 174 2.95 9.99 -4.64
N ASP A 175 2.64 10.41 -3.42
CA ASP A 175 1.36 10.11 -2.79
C ASP A 175 0.48 11.36 -2.87
N ALA A 176 -0.41 11.36 -3.85
CA ALA A 176 -1.31 12.47 -4.11
C ALA A 176 -2.30 12.71 -2.96
N SER A 177 -2.59 11.69 -2.14
CA SER A 177 -3.52 11.79 -1.00
C SER A 177 -2.89 12.38 0.26
N CYS A 178 -1.57 12.24 0.42
CA CYS A 178 -0.80 12.71 1.58
C CYS A 178 0.12 13.89 1.26
N GLY A 179 0.18 14.33 0.00
CA GLY A 179 1.01 15.48 -0.42
C GLY A 179 2.51 15.19 -0.44
N GLU A 180 2.91 13.93 -0.59
CA GLU A 180 4.32 13.52 -0.66
C GLU A 180 4.82 13.48 -2.09
N PHE A 181 6.02 14.01 -2.31
CA PHE A 181 6.69 13.98 -3.61
C PHE A 181 8.20 13.77 -3.44
N PHE A 182 8.69 12.63 -3.87
CA PHE A 182 10.10 12.24 -3.74
C PHE A 182 10.73 11.98 -5.10
N VAL A 183 12.03 12.27 -5.20
CA VAL A 183 12.83 11.99 -6.40
C VAL A 183 14.20 11.43 -6.05
N THR A 184 14.72 10.54 -6.91
CA THR A 184 16.05 9.97 -6.80
C THR A 184 16.57 9.50 -8.16
N GLN A 185 17.86 9.20 -8.24
CA GLN A 185 18.48 8.47 -9.36
C GLN A 185 19.19 7.24 -8.81
N VAL A 186 18.99 6.10 -9.50
CA VAL A 186 19.53 4.81 -9.07
C VAL A 186 20.14 4.06 -10.26
N PRO A 187 21.21 3.27 -10.05
CA PRO A 187 21.70 2.35 -11.06
C PRO A 187 20.68 1.22 -11.33
N GLU A 188 20.72 0.64 -12.51
CA GLU A 188 19.80 -0.46 -12.91
C GLU A 188 19.85 -1.64 -11.94
N SER A 189 21.01 -1.94 -11.38
CA SER A 189 21.19 -3.02 -10.39
C SER A 189 20.40 -2.84 -9.10
N THR A 190 20.03 -1.61 -8.73
CA THR A 190 19.25 -1.29 -7.52
C THR A 190 17.80 -0.89 -7.83
N LEU A 191 17.43 -0.80 -9.11
CA LEU A 191 16.10 -0.35 -9.55
C LEU A 191 14.97 -1.20 -8.93
N ALA A 192 15.04 -2.52 -9.08
CA ALA A 192 14.02 -3.44 -8.58
C ALA A 192 13.91 -3.39 -7.04
N ILE A 193 15.04 -3.25 -6.35
CA ILE A 193 15.09 -3.12 -4.89
C ILE A 193 14.34 -1.87 -4.44
N GLU A 194 14.60 -0.74 -5.13
CA GLU A 194 14.00 0.53 -4.80
C GLU A 194 12.49 0.58 -5.12
N ILE A 195 12.08 0.07 -6.27
CA ILE A 195 10.65 -0.07 -6.62
C ILE A 195 9.93 -0.95 -5.59
N GLY A 196 10.51 -2.09 -5.24
CA GLY A 196 9.96 -2.98 -4.23
C GLY A 196 9.90 -2.36 -2.82
N ARG A 197 10.80 -1.42 -2.48
CA ARG A 197 10.75 -0.63 -1.23
C ARG A 197 9.61 0.39 -1.24
N ILE A 198 9.40 1.07 -2.37
CA ILE A 198 8.34 2.08 -2.53
C ILE A 198 6.96 1.41 -2.52
N GLN A 199 6.84 0.19 -3.06
CA GLN A 199 5.58 -0.55 -3.23
C GLN A 199 4.50 0.30 -3.96
N PRO A 200 4.80 0.80 -5.18
CA PRO A 200 3.86 1.66 -5.89
C PRO A 200 2.59 0.88 -6.27
N ARG A 201 1.45 1.55 -6.21
CA ARG A 201 0.18 1.01 -6.70
C ARG A 201 0.07 1.09 -8.22
N GLU A 202 0.80 2.03 -8.81
CA GLU A 202 0.87 2.23 -10.25
C GLU A 202 2.25 2.76 -10.64
N ILE A 203 2.78 2.27 -11.76
CA ILE A 203 4.04 2.77 -12.36
C ILE A 203 3.71 3.37 -13.71
N ILE A 204 4.23 4.57 -13.98
CA ILE A 204 4.20 5.15 -15.32
C ILE A 204 5.60 5.12 -15.94
N ALA A 205 5.68 4.71 -17.19
CA ALA A 205 6.93 4.66 -17.95
C ALA A 205 6.72 5.02 -19.42
N ALA A 206 7.82 5.37 -20.10
CA ALA A 206 7.77 5.72 -21.51
C ALA A 206 7.38 4.51 -22.36
N LYS A 207 6.42 4.69 -23.28
CA LYS A 207 6.11 3.73 -24.32
C LYS A 207 6.71 4.18 -25.66
N ARG A 208 7.29 3.25 -26.38
CA ARG A 208 7.87 3.45 -27.70
C ARG A 208 7.25 2.49 -28.71
N VAL A 209 7.05 2.98 -29.91
CA VAL A 209 6.64 2.15 -31.05
C VAL A 209 7.92 1.60 -31.71
N VAL A 210 8.13 0.31 -31.58
CA VAL A 210 9.26 -0.37 -32.25
C VAL A 210 8.79 -0.78 -33.64
N LYS A 211 9.53 -0.32 -34.67
CA LYS A 211 9.29 -0.72 -36.06
C LYS A 211 9.61 -2.20 -36.20
N PRO A 212 8.83 -2.93 -37.01
CA PRO A 212 9.08 -4.35 -37.24
C PRO A 212 10.47 -4.56 -37.87
N GLN A 213 11.23 -5.52 -37.31
CA GLN A 213 12.45 -6.01 -37.92
C GLN A 213 12.17 -7.41 -38.51
N GLY A 214 12.44 -7.60 -39.79
CA GLY A 214 12.18 -8.84 -40.48
C GLY A 214 10.74 -9.02 -40.98
N ASP A 215 10.24 -10.25 -41.00
CA ASP A 215 8.91 -10.61 -41.54
C ASP A 215 7.71 -10.17 -40.64
N ASP A 216 7.94 -9.52 -39.51
CA ASP A 216 6.87 -8.98 -38.66
C ASP A 216 6.23 -7.74 -39.29
N VAL A 217 4.95 -7.80 -39.63
CA VAL A 217 4.20 -6.75 -40.34
C VAL A 217 3.60 -5.71 -39.39
N VAL A 218 3.61 -5.93 -38.03
CA VAL A 218 2.90 -5.09 -37.07
C VAL A 218 3.87 -4.36 -36.15
N ALA A 219 3.77 -3.03 -36.10
CA ALA A 219 4.48 -2.21 -35.11
C ALA A 219 4.00 -2.57 -33.70
N ARG A 220 4.93 -2.87 -32.80
CA ARG A 220 4.62 -3.22 -31.40
C ARG A 220 4.91 -2.03 -30.48
N GLU A 221 3.99 -1.73 -29.59
CA GLU A 221 4.25 -0.82 -28.46
C GLU A 221 5.05 -1.56 -27.39
N VAL A 222 6.16 -0.99 -26.97
CA VAL A 222 7.02 -1.52 -25.89
C VAL A 222 7.15 -0.46 -24.81
N ILE A 223 6.93 -0.89 -23.57
CA ILE A 223 7.13 -0.04 -22.38
C ILE A 223 8.59 -0.19 -21.93
N ASP A 224 9.21 0.94 -21.62
CA ASP A 224 10.63 1.06 -21.29
C ASP A 224 10.89 0.70 -19.82
N LEU A 225 10.66 -0.55 -19.45
CA LEU A 225 10.91 -1.12 -18.11
C LEU A 225 11.41 -2.57 -18.24
N PRO A 226 12.19 -3.07 -17.26
CA PRO A 226 12.57 -4.47 -17.19
C PRO A 226 11.34 -5.41 -17.15
N PRO A 227 11.38 -6.57 -17.85
CA PRO A 227 10.23 -7.51 -17.89
C PRO A 227 9.71 -7.93 -16.53
N ALA A 228 10.60 -8.18 -15.56
CA ALA A 228 10.22 -8.57 -14.20
C ALA A 228 9.34 -7.52 -13.48
N ILE A 229 9.56 -6.23 -13.74
CA ILE A 229 8.74 -5.14 -13.19
C ILE A 229 7.39 -5.08 -13.90
N LEU A 230 7.35 -5.31 -15.23
CA LEU A 230 6.11 -5.32 -16.01
C LEU A 230 5.16 -6.45 -15.58
N GLU A 231 5.70 -7.59 -15.17
CA GLU A 231 4.92 -8.74 -14.70
C GLU A 231 4.37 -8.56 -13.29
N GLN A 232 5.09 -7.81 -12.45
CA GLN A 232 4.81 -7.71 -11.02
C GLN A 232 3.91 -6.52 -10.65
N TYR A 233 4.01 -5.43 -11.40
CA TYR A 233 3.34 -4.17 -11.07
C TYR A 233 2.34 -3.74 -12.14
N HIS A 234 1.33 -2.98 -11.72
CA HIS A 234 0.45 -2.29 -12.68
C HIS A 234 1.20 -1.16 -13.36
N VAL A 235 1.44 -1.28 -14.68
CA VAL A 235 2.23 -0.31 -15.45
C VAL A 235 1.39 0.36 -16.52
N THR A 236 1.38 1.69 -16.50
CA THR A 236 0.71 2.53 -17.49
C THR A 236 1.75 3.15 -18.45
N GLY A 237 1.74 2.72 -19.71
CA GLY A 237 2.62 3.26 -20.74
C GLY A 237 2.20 4.67 -21.17
N ARG A 238 3.12 5.64 -21.16
CA ARG A 238 2.87 7.03 -21.57
C ARG A 238 3.78 7.42 -22.73
N PRO A 239 3.36 8.33 -23.64
CA PRO A 239 4.21 8.82 -24.72
C PRO A 239 5.55 9.35 -24.22
N ALA A 240 6.66 8.95 -24.88
CA ALA A 240 8.03 9.27 -24.46
C ALA A 240 8.31 10.79 -24.36
N MET A 241 7.54 11.62 -25.06
CA MET A 241 7.67 13.09 -25.01
C MET A 241 7.42 13.68 -23.62
N TYR A 242 6.66 13.00 -22.74
CA TYR A 242 6.40 13.47 -21.37
C TYR A 242 7.58 13.24 -20.42
N PHE A 243 8.54 12.40 -20.80
CA PHE A 243 9.72 12.05 -20.02
C PHE A 243 10.99 12.81 -20.46
N GLN A 244 10.83 13.99 -21.06
CA GLN A 244 11.94 14.84 -21.48
C GLN A 244 12.29 15.86 -20.38
N PHE A 245 13.60 16.10 -20.16
CA PHE A 245 14.10 16.96 -19.10
C PHE A 245 13.59 18.40 -19.18
N GLU A 246 13.77 19.07 -20.33
CA GLU A 246 13.43 20.50 -20.45
C GLU A 246 11.93 20.82 -20.28
N PRO A 247 10.99 20.06 -20.88
CA PRO A 247 9.56 20.25 -20.60
C PRO A 247 9.20 19.93 -19.16
N ALA A 248 9.82 18.90 -18.56
CA ALA A 248 9.63 18.52 -17.18
C ALA A 248 10.08 19.63 -16.21
N GLN A 249 11.28 20.18 -16.41
CA GLN A 249 11.79 21.27 -15.60
C GLN A 249 10.86 22.49 -15.63
N ARG A 250 10.42 22.89 -16.82
CA ARG A 250 9.47 24.01 -16.96
C ARG A 250 8.16 23.76 -16.24
N ARG A 251 7.58 22.56 -16.37
CA ARG A 251 6.33 22.18 -15.68
C ARG A 251 6.50 22.23 -14.17
N ILE A 252 7.58 21.67 -13.63
CA ILE A 252 7.85 21.67 -12.19
C ILE A 252 8.00 23.12 -11.68
N CYS A 253 8.80 23.95 -12.39
CA CYS A 253 8.98 25.36 -12.01
C CYS A 253 7.66 26.14 -12.04
N GLN A 254 6.82 25.88 -13.02
CA GLN A 254 5.48 26.50 -13.14
C GLN A 254 4.54 26.04 -12.02
N PHE A 255 4.52 24.72 -11.72
CA PHE A 255 3.65 24.13 -10.70
C PHE A 255 4.00 24.65 -9.30
N PHE A 256 5.28 24.75 -8.95
CA PHE A 256 5.73 25.23 -7.64
C PHE A 256 5.99 26.73 -7.59
N GLU A 257 5.74 27.46 -8.67
CA GLU A 257 5.98 28.93 -8.77
C GLU A 257 7.41 29.33 -8.42
N VAL A 258 8.40 28.51 -8.82
CA VAL A 258 9.83 28.73 -8.56
C VAL A 258 10.61 29.00 -9.85
N SER A 259 11.70 29.75 -9.75
CA SER A 259 12.56 30.06 -10.91
C SER A 259 13.57 28.95 -11.22
N THR A 260 13.99 28.17 -10.21
CA THR A 260 15.00 27.11 -10.35
C THR A 260 14.66 25.90 -9.47
N LEU A 261 15.26 24.75 -9.77
CA LEU A 261 15.09 23.50 -8.99
C LEU A 261 16.14 23.32 -7.88
N GLU A 262 17.00 24.32 -7.66
CA GLU A 262 18.09 24.24 -6.65
C GLU A 262 17.55 24.01 -5.24
N GLY A 263 16.45 24.70 -4.89
CA GLY A 263 15.82 24.57 -3.59
C GLY A 263 15.27 23.16 -3.30
N PHE A 264 15.00 22.36 -4.33
CA PHE A 264 14.57 20.96 -4.20
C PHE A 264 15.72 19.96 -4.26
N GLY A 265 16.97 20.40 -4.56
CA GLY A 265 18.15 19.56 -4.67
C GLY A 265 18.23 18.67 -5.92
N CYS A 266 17.23 18.71 -6.81
CA CYS A 266 17.16 17.85 -8.01
C CYS A 266 17.73 18.49 -9.28
N HIS A 267 18.27 19.72 -9.23
CA HIS A 267 18.79 20.47 -10.40
C HIS A 267 19.91 19.72 -11.17
N LYS A 268 20.70 18.87 -10.48
CA LYS A 268 21.75 18.02 -11.08
C LYS A 268 21.29 16.60 -11.40
N MET A 269 20.00 16.32 -11.32
CA MET A 269 19.39 15.00 -11.50
C MET A 269 18.41 15.01 -12.69
N PRO A 270 18.89 15.03 -13.95
CA PRO A 270 18.03 15.23 -15.13
C PRO A 270 17.00 14.12 -15.31
N LEU A 271 17.35 12.87 -15.02
CA LEU A 271 16.41 11.74 -15.13
C LEU A 271 15.33 11.79 -14.05
N ALA A 272 15.69 12.10 -12.82
CA ALA A 272 14.74 12.26 -11.72
C ALA A 272 13.79 13.44 -11.98
N THR A 273 14.31 14.53 -12.52
CA THR A 273 13.51 15.69 -12.95
C THR A 273 12.54 15.33 -14.06
N ALA A 274 12.99 14.56 -15.07
CA ALA A 274 12.13 14.08 -16.14
C ALA A 274 11.01 13.16 -15.62
N ALA A 275 11.33 12.26 -14.69
CA ALA A 275 10.36 11.41 -14.02
C ALA A 275 9.33 12.23 -13.22
N ALA A 276 9.78 13.25 -12.47
CA ALA A 276 8.91 14.15 -11.71
C ALA A 276 7.94 14.93 -12.62
N GLY A 277 8.42 15.46 -13.73
CA GLY A 277 7.58 16.16 -14.69
C GLY A 277 6.53 15.29 -15.37
N ALA A 278 6.86 14.01 -15.64
CA ALA A 278 5.91 13.03 -16.16
C ALA A 278 4.85 12.64 -15.12
N ALA A 279 5.25 12.51 -13.83
CA ALA A 279 4.30 12.25 -12.74
C ALA A 279 3.30 13.40 -12.58
N LEU A 280 3.76 14.65 -12.61
CA LEU A 280 2.88 15.83 -12.56
C LEU A 280 1.92 15.89 -13.76
N GLU A 281 2.40 15.63 -14.97
CA GLU A 281 1.54 15.58 -16.18
C GLU A 281 0.45 14.53 -16.05
N TYR A 282 0.81 13.36 -15.53
CA TYR A 282 -0.15 12.27 -15.36
C TYR A 282 -1.21 12.61 -14.30
N LEU A 283 -0.78 13.16 -13.17
CA LEU A 283 -1.69 13.64 -12.13
C LEU A 283 -2.63 14.73 -12.65
N GLU A 284 -2.11 15.75 -13.35
CA GLU A 284 -2.90 16.82 -13.91
C GLU A 284 -3.99 16.28 -14.86
N LYS A 285 -3.64 15.30 -15.68
CA LYS A 285 -4.56 14.68 -16.62
C LYS A 285 -5.63 13.83 -15.95
N THR A 286 -5.30 13.12 -14.86
CA THR A 286 -6.21 12.21 -14.16
C THR A 286 -7.07 12.90 -13.13
N THR A 287 -6.54 13.90 -12.42
CA THR A 287 -7.25 14.62 -11.37
C THR A 287 -7.94 15.90 -11.85
N GLY A 288 -7.52 16.46 -13.00
CA GLY A 288 -8.09 17.67 -13.57
C GLY A 288 -8.12 18.84 -12.60
N ALA A 289 -9.30 19.38 -12.34
CA ALA A 289 -9.49 20.52 -11.41
C ALA A 289 -9.20 20.19 -9.93
N GLN A 290 -9.04 18.91 -9.59
CA GLN A 290 -8.74 18.44 -8.23
C GLN A 290 -7.23 18.18 -8.02
N MET A 291 -6.37 18.79 -8.85
CA MET A 291 -4.91 18.61 -8.76
C MET A 291 -4.41 18.88 -7.34
N PRO A 292 -3.77 17.89 -6.67
CA PRO A 292 -3.26 18.06 -5.32
C PRO A 292 -2.13 19.09 -5.30
N ARG A 293 -2.02 19.86 -4.22
CA ARG A 293 -0.88 20.75 -3.98
C ARG A 293 0.15 20.04 -3.12
N PHE A 294 1.40 20.09 -3.56
CA PHE A 294 2.56 19.57 -2.82
C PHE A 294 3.34 20.75 -2.24
N ASN A 295 3.94 20.56 -1.05
CA ASN A 295 4.76 21.60 -0.42
C ASN A 295 6.16 21.72 -1.04
N GLY A 296 6.56 20.75 -1.85
CA GLY A 296 7.85 20.70 -2.53
C GLY A 296 8.20 19.29 -2.99
N ILE A 297 9.39 19.17 -3.54
CA ILE A 297 9.99 17.89 -3.94
C ILE A 297 11.13 17.57 -2.98
N SER A 298 11.12 16.36 -2.41
CA SER A 298 12.19 15.87 -1.55
C SER A 298 13.14 14.98 -2.34
N THR A 299 14.39 15.38 -2.45
CA THR A 299 15.46 14.56 -3.04
C THR A 299 16.10 13.70 -1.97
N TYR A 300 16.31 12.41 -2.25
CA TYR A 300 17.01 11.50 -1.33
C TYR A 300 18.05 10.63 -2.04
N SER A 301 19.04 10.16 -1.28
CA SER A 301 19.98 9.12 -1.71
C SER A 301 19.56 7.76 -1.15
N VAL A 302 19.69 6.73 -1.97
CA VAL A 302 19.44 5.35 -1.55
C VAL A 302 20.49 4.89 -0.54
N ASP A 303 21.71 5.42 -0.62
CA ASP A 303 22.85 5.01 0.23
C ASP A 303 22.73 5.43 1.71
N GLY A 304 21.73 6.24 2.07
CA GLY A 304 21.53 6.72 3.44
C GLY A 304 20.71 5.78 4.35
N HIS A 305 20.29 4.61 3.88
CA HIS A 305 19.38 3.72 4.60
C HIS A 305 19.74 2.25 4.34
N MET A 306 19.42 1.40 5.33
CA MET A 306 19.57 -0.05 5.19
C MET A 306 18.77 -0.56 4.00
N THR A 307 19.44 -1.34 3.15
CA THR A 307 18.82 -1.92 1.95
C THR A 307 18.34 -3.35 2.23
N MET A 308 17.12 -3.65 1.81
CA MET A 308 16.51 -4.98 1.84
C MET A 308 15.78 -5.21 0.51
N ASP A 309 16.08 -6.28 -0.18
CA ASP A 309 15.35 -6.68 -1.38
C ASP A 309 13.94 -7.20 -1.03
N GLU A 310 13.13 -7.44 -2.03
CA GLU A 310 11.75 -7.89 -1.83
C GLU A 310 11.68 -9.27 -1.18
N ASN A 311 12.56 -10.19 -1.59
CA ASN A 311 12.64 -11.52 -1.00
C ASN A 311 13.00 -11.44 0.48
N THR A 312 13.96 -10.60 0.86
CA THR A 312 14.34 -10.36 2.25
C THR A 312 13.16 -9.81 3.05
N ARG A 313 12.42 -8.82 2.54
CA ARG A 313 11.23 -8.29 3.23
C ARG A 313 10.15 -9.34 3.42
N ARG A 314 9.87 -10.14 2.38
CA ARG A 314 8.89 -11.23 2.41
C ARG A 314 9.33 -12.35 3.36
N ASN A 315 10.59 -12.80 3.28
CA ASN A 315 11.13 -13.85 4.13
C ASN A 315 11.13 -13.47 5.61
N LEU A 316 11.39 -12.19 5.93
CA LEU A 316 11.33 -11.64 7.26
C LEU A 316 9.91 -11.26 7.71
N GLU A 317 8.92 -11.38 6.84
CA GLU A 317 7.52 -11.05 7.15
C GLU A 317 7.37 -9.64 7.77
N LEU A 318 7.97 -8.65 7.13
CA LEU A 318 8.05 -7.30 7.71
C LEU A 318 6.68 -6.62 7.76
N THR A 319 5.89 -6.67 6.68
CA THR A 319 4.60 -5.96 6.56
C THR A 319 3.40 -6.90 6.52
N GLU A 320 3.60 -8.14 6.11
CA GLU A 320 2.57 -9.17 5.99
C GLU A 320 3.21 -10.57 6.13
N THR A 321 2.40 -11.58 6.44
CA THR A 321 2.87 -12.97 6.52
C THR A 321 3.14 -13.53 5.14
N SER A 322 4.20 -14.33 5.00
CA SER A 322 4.60 -14.89 3.70
C SER A 322 3.61 -15.90 3.13
N ARG A 323 2.82 -16.57 3.98
CA ARG A 323 1.86 -17.61 3.59
C ARG A 323 0.51 -17.07 3.17
N ASP A 324 -0.07 -16.20 4.00
CA ASP A 324 -1.46 -15.79 3.88
C ASP A 324 -1.61 -14.30 3.49
N GLY A 325 -0.50 -13.55 3.36
CA GLY A 325 -0.50 -12.13 3.01
C GLY A 325 -1.25 -11.25 4.02
N VAL A 326 -1.29 -11.64 5.30
CA VAL A 326 -2.04 -10.91 6.32
C VAL A 326 -1.12 -10.03 7.17
N PHE A 327 -1.63 -8.85 7.53
CA PHE A 327 -0.93 -7.89 8.40
C PHE A 327 -0.65 -8.46 9.79
N GLN A 328 -1.64 -9.16 10.39
CA GLN A 328 -1.48 -9.80 11.69
C GLN A 328 -0.52 -10.98 11.59
N GLY A 329 0.49 -11.01 12.45
CA GLY A 329 1.57 -12.01 12.40
C GLY A 329 2.83 -11.51 11.69
N SER A 330 2.83 -10.31 11.12
CA SER A 330 4.04 -9.63 10.61
C SER A 330 4.76 -8.82 11.71
N LEU A 331 5.98 -8.37 11.43
CA LEU A 331 6.70 -7.46 12.34
C LEU A 331 5.95 -6.13 12.50
N LEU A 332 5.45 -5.56 11.40
CA LEU A 332 4.64 -4.34 11.42
C LEU A 332 3.38 -4.53 12.29
N GLY A 333 2.70 -5.67 12.18
CA GLY A 333 1.54 -6.01 13.02
C GLY A 333 1.84 -6.05 14.51
N VAL A 334 3.11 -6.28 14.90
CA VAL A 334 3.57 -6.20 16.29
C VAL A 334 3.83 -4.78 16.73
N ILE A 335 4.51 -3.97 15.90
CA ILE A 335 5.01 -2.65 16.29
C ILE A 335 4.01 -1.51 16.03
N ASP A 336 3.03 -1.71 15.17
CA ASP A 336 2.00 -0.70 14.87
C ASP A 336 0.86 -0.76 15.91
N GLN A 337 1.03 0.00 16.99
CA GLN A 337 0.01 0.28 18.00
C GLN A 337 -0.41 1.75 17.99
N THR A 338 -0.26 2.41 16.84
CA THR A 338 -0.62 3.81 16.63
C THR A 338 -2.12 4.05 16.78
N GLN A 339 -2.48 5.30 17.10
CA GLN A 339 -3.87 5.73 17.24
C GLN A 339 -4.42 6.31 15.94
N THR A 340 -3.54 6.76 15.03
CA THR A 340 -3.91 7.47 13.80
C THR A 340 -3.42 6.74 12.54
N GLY A 341 -4.10 6.95 11.41
CA GLY A 341 -3.65 6.41 10.11
C GLY A 341 -2.30 7.02 9.67
N MET A 342 -2.07 8.31 9.96
CA MET A 342 -0.80 8.98 9.65
C MET A 342 0.36 8.42 10.49
N GLY A 343 0.17 8.09 11.76
CA GLY A 343 1.15 7.41 12.59
C GLY A 343 1.49 5.99 12.08
N SER A 344 0.48 5.25 11.64
CA SER A 344 0.66 3.92 11.04
C SER A 344 1.50 3.99 9.76
N ARG A 345 1.24 4.94 8.86
CA ARG A 345 2.06 5.18 7.68
C ARG A 345 3.51 5.57 8.04
N MET A 346 3.68 6.36 9.10
CA MET A 346 5.01 6.77 9.58
C MET A 346 5.83 5.57 10.11
N ILE A 347 5.25 4.69 10.92
CA ILE A 347 5.93 3.46 11.38
C ILE A 347 6.30 2.55 10.22
N ARG A 348 5.39 2.39 9.25
CA ARG A 348 5.68 1.60 8.03
C ARG A 348 6.87 2.19 7.26
N LYS A 349 6.94 3.51 7.10
CA LYS A 349 8.08 4.19 6.48
C LYS A 349 9.38 3.93 7.23
N TRP A 350 9.36 4.02 8.56
CA TRP A 350 10.56 3.76 9.37
C TRP A 350 11.03 2.32 9.28
N LEU A 351 10.10 1.36 9.27
CA LEU A 351 10.41 -0.06 9.10
C LEU A 351 11.03 -0.37 7.73
N MET A 352 10.52 0.27 6.67
CA MET A 352 11.00 0.08 5.31
C MET A 352 12.28 0.87 4.99
N ARG A 353 12.69 1.78 5.89
CA ARG A 353 13.87 2.64 5.77
C ARG A 353 14.63 2.77 7.08
N PRO A 354 15.24 1.68 7.61
CA PRO A 354 16.07 1.76 8.79
C PRO A 354 17.28 2.68 8.54
N LEU A 355 17.67 3.46 9.53
CA LEU A 355 18.61 4.55 9.40
C LEU A 355 20.07 4.07 9.47
N PHE A 356 20.99 4.84 8.87
CA PHE A 356 22.44 4.73 9.06
C PHE A 356 22.98 5.76 10.05
N ASP A 357 22.31 6.89 10.16
CA ASP A 357 22.75 7.96 11.06
C ASP A 357 22.50 7.57 12.51
N VAL A 358 23.60 7.28 13.21
CA VAL A 358 23.58 6.92 14.64
C VAL A 358 22.94 8.02 15.49
N GLY A 359 23.19 9.30 15.16
CA GLY A 359 22.60 10.43 15.87
C GLY A 359 21.06 10.47 15.75
N ALA A 360 20.54 10.24 14.55
CA ALA A 360 19.09 10.18 14.32
C ALA A 360 18.46 8.94 15.00
N ILE A 361 19.18 7.81 15.04
CA ILE A 361 18.74 6.61 15.76
C ILE A 361 18.64 6.90 17.26
N GLU A 362 19.69 7.48 17.84
CA GLU A 362 19.74 7.84 19.27
C GLU A 362 18.66 8.86 19.65
N GLN A 363 18.37 9.83 18.80
CA GLN A 363 17.29 10.79 19.05
C GLN A 363 15.93 10.10 19.22
N ARG A 364 15.59 9.10 18.36
CA ARG A 364 14.36 8.33 18.50
C ARG A 364 14.37 7.46 19.77
N GLN A 365 15.50 6.78 20.05
CA GLN A 365 15.66 5.96 21.27
C GLN A 365 15.53 6.80 22.53
N ASN A 366 16.10 8.00 22.58
CA ASN A 366 16.01 8.92 23.71
C ASN A 366 14.57 9.39 23.94
N ALA A 367 13.81 9.63 22.86
CA ALA A 367 12.39 9.97 22.96
C ALA A 367 11.55 8.81 23.54
N ILE A 368 11.82 7.58 23.10
CA ILE A 368 11.16 6.38 23.66
C ILE A 368 11.52 6.21 25.14
N GLU A 369 12.81 6.33 25.51
CA GLU A 369 13.28 6.21 26.88
C GLU A 369 12.59 7.23 27.80
N GLU A 370 12.51 8.49 27.35
CA GLU A 370 11.82 9.55 28.10
C GLU A 370 10.32 9.25 28.30
N LEU A 371 9.64 8.82 27.23
CA LEU A 371 8.23 8.46 27.30
C LEU A 371 7.98 7.24 28.19
N ILE A 372 8.88 6.26 28.30
CA ILE A 372 8.75 5.12 29.22
C ILE A 372 8.60 5.61 30.67
N GLY A 373 9.37 6.63 31.06
CA GLY A 373 9.31 7.22 32.40
C GLY A 373 8.06 8.05 32.70
N GLN A 374 7.26 8.40 31.69
CA GLN A 374 6.20 9.43 31.78
C GLN A 374 4.80 8.82 31.54
N HIS A 375 4.28 8.07 32.52
CA HIS A 375 2.98 7.36 32.36
C HIS A 375 1.82 8.30 32.03
N GLN A 376 1.67 9.41 32.81
CA GLN A 376 0.55 10.36 32.62
C GLN A 376 0.60 11.02 31.22
N VAL A 377 1.81 11.34 30.75
CA VAL A 377 2.00 11.91 29.41
C VAL A 377 1.53 10.92 28.34
N ARG A 378 1.93 9.65 28.47
CA ARG A 378 1.51 8.61 27.49
C ARG A 378 0.01 8.46 27.39
N GLU A 379 -0.72 8.43 28.53
CA GLU A 379 -2.18 8.30 28.49
C GLU A 379 -2.84 9.53 27.89
N THR A 380 -2.40 10.73 28.26
CA THR A 380 -2.92 11.98 27.66
C THR A 380 -2.65 12.01 26.15
N LEU A 381 -1.43 11.65 25.70
CA LEU A 381 -1.12 11.57 24.28
C LEU A 381 -2.01 10.56 23.55
N LYS A 382 -2.22 9.38 24.14
CA LYS A 382 -3.09 8.35 23.56
C LYS A 382 -4.53 8.83 23.40
N GLU A 383 -5.11 9.45 24.43
CA GLU A 383 -6.47 9.96 24.40
C GLU A 383 -6.63 11.05 23.33
N CYS A 384 -5.73 12.04 23.29
CA CYS A 384 -5.78 13.10 22.33
C CYS A 384 -5.59 12.59 20.89
N LEU A 385 -4.56 11.71 20.65
CA LEU A 385 -4.30 11.16 19.33
C LEU A 385 -5.45 10.30 18.81
N SER A 386 -6.13 9.56 19.69
CA SER A 386 -7.27 8.71 19.29
C SER A 386 -8.48 9.48 18.78
N SER A 387 -8.59 10.76 19.11
CA SER A 387 -9.65 11.67 18.66
C SER A 387 -9.30 12.44 17.39
N LEU A 388 -8.05 12.32 16.90
CA LEU A 388 -7.61 13.02 15.70
C LEU A 388 -8.11 12.33 14.43
N SER A 389 -8.56 13.13 13.50
CA SER A 389 -8.79 12.70 12.11
C SER A 389 -7.48 12.65 11.33
N ASP A 390 -7.50 12.07 10.13
CA ASP A 390 -6.34 11.96 9.25
C ASP A 390 -5.97 13.35 8.66
N LEU A 391 -5.28 14.16 9.47
CA LEU A 391 -4.90 15.54 9.10
C LEU A 391 -3.97 15.59 7.89
N GLU A 392 -3.19 14.57 7.63
CA GLU A 392 -2.32 14.47 6.45
C GLU A 392 -3.16 14.48 5.16
N ARG A 393 -4.19 13.63 5.06
CA ARG A 393 -5.10 13.60 3.93
C ARG A 393 -6.04 14.81 3.87
N LEU A 394 -6.47 15.31 5.02
CA LEU A 394 -7.33 16.50 5.09
C LEU A 394 -6.59 17.77 4.68
N SER A 395 -5.31 17.91 4.99
CA SER A 395 -4.50 19.06 4.58
C SER A 395 -4.37 19.17 3.06
N VAL A 396 -4.20 18.04 2.37
CA VAL A 396 -4.15 18.00 0.90
C VAL A 396 -5.50 18.42 0.31
N LYS A 397 -6.61 17.91 0.83
CA LYS A 397 -7.97 18.32 0.40
C LYS A 397 -8.25 19.80 0.68
N LEU A 398 -7.75 20.32 1.79
CA LEU A 398 -7.85 21.74 2.10
C LEU A 398 -7.06 22.57 1.08
N SER A 399 -5.79 22.22 0.83
CA SER A 399 -4.92 22.92 -0.11
C SER A 399 -5.45 22.89 -1.56
N SER A 400 -6.02 21.76 -1.99
CA SER A 400 -6.61 21.60 -3.33
C SER A 400 -8.02 22.19 -3.45
N GLY A 401 -8.60 22.66 -2.34
CA GLY A 401 -9.96 23.21 -2.32
C GLY A 401 -11.05 22.16 -2.59
N THR A 402 -10.81 20.88 -2.25
CA THR A 402 -11.76 19.78 -2.46
C THR A 402 -12.42 19.29 -1.17
N ILE A 403 -12.00 19.83 -0.02
CA ILE A 403 -12.53 19.47 1.30
C ILE A 403 -14.03 19.76 1.40
N ASN A 404 -14.80 18.85 1.98
CA ASN A 404 -16.24 19.03 2.23
C ASN A 404 -16.52 19.59 3.64
N PRO A 405 -17.76 20.03 3.95
CA PRO A 405 -18.07 20.65 5.25
C PRO A 405 -17.80 19.73 6.45
N LYS A 406 -18.14 18.45 6.35
CA LYS A 406 -17.90 17.46 7.40
C LYS A 406 -16.42 17.21 7.66
N GLU A 407 -15.62 17.14 6.60
CA GLU A 407 -14.17 17.02 6.68
C GLU A 407 -13.52 18.28 7.26
N LEU A 408 -14.05 19.47 6.93
CA LEU A 408 -13.55 20.73 7.50
C LEU A 408 -13.85 20.83 9.00
N ALA A 409 -15.02 20.39 9.45
CA ALA A 409 -15.35 20.28 10.87
C ALA A 409 -14.43 19.26 11.59
N ALA A 410 -14.05 18.15 10.92
CA ALA A 410 -13.10 17.20 11.46
C ALA A 410 -11.68 17.80 11.64
N VAL A 411 -11.28 18.74 10.79
CA VAL A 411 -10.04 19.53 10.99
C VAL A 411 -10.17 20.38 12.26
N GLU A 412 -11.25 21.11 12.45
CA GLU A 412 -11.48 21.95 13.64
C GLU A 412 -11.43 21.13 14.93
N ASN A 413 -12.15 20.00 14.97
CA ASN A 413 -12.14 19.07 16.10
C ASN A 413 -10.73 18.57 16.43
N SER A 414 -9.93 18.26 15.40
CA SER A 414 -8.54 17.81 15.56
C SER A 414 -7.64 18.96 16.07
N LEU A 415 -7.78 20.17 15.54
CA LEU A 415 -7.03 21.34 15.99
C LEU A 415 -7.35 21.70 17.46
N SER A 416 -8.55 21.41 17.92
CA SER A 416 -8.98 21.64 19.30
C SER A 416 -8.23 20.75 20.32
N GLN A 417 -7.59 19.67 19.88
CA GLN A 417 -6.74 18.81 20.72
C GLN A 417 -5.29 19.31 20.85
N LEU A 418 -4.84 20.20 19.96
CA LEU A 418 -3.43 20.67 19.94
C LEU A 418 -2.97 21.33 21.23
N PRO A 419 -3.77 22.17 21.93
CA PRO A 419 -3.37 22.76 23.21
C PRO A 419 -3.09 21.70 24.28
N ALA A 420 -3.90 20.63 24.36
CA ALA A 420 -3.70 19.53 25.30
C ALA A 420 -2.43 18.72 24.97
N LEU A 421 -2.21 18.41 23.68
CA LEU A 421 -1.00 17.75 23.19
C LEU A 421 0.26 18.59 23.48
N LYS A 422 0.23 19.88 23.17
CA LYS A 422 1.33 20.82 23.45
C LYS A 422 1.66 20.87 24.95
N ASN A 423 0.65 20.92 25.81
CA ASN A 423 0.85 20.91 27.25
C ASN A 423 1.41 19.56 27.75
N ALA A 424 0.98 18.44 27.18
CA ALA A 424 1.47 17.12 27.55
C ALA A 424 2.97 16.96 27.24
N VAL A 425 3.45 17.48 26.11
CA VAL A 425 4.87 17.41 25.73
C VAL A 425 5.72 18.53 26.34
N LYS A 426 5.10 19.51 26.99
CA LYS A 426 5.81 20.62 27.62
C LYS A 426 6.68 20.14 28.79
N GLY A 427 7.96 20.42 28.71
CA GLY A 427 8.94 20.01 29.72
C GLY A 427 9.67 18.71 29.40
N LEU A 428 9.30 18.00 28.33
CA LEU A 428 10.11 16.92 27.79
C LEU A 428 11.41 17.47 27.19
N LYS A 429 12.48 16.65 27.26
CA LYS A 429 13.84 17.07 26.88
C LYS A 429 14.18 16.70 25.43
N SER A 430 13.67 15.59 24.95
CA SER A 430 13.94 15.07 23.61
C SER A 430 13.39 16.03 22.53
N ASP A 431 14.23 16.38 21.57
CA ASP A 431 13.87 17.28 20.47
C ASP A 431 12.77 16.68 19.56
N SER A 432 12.78 15.37 19.38
CA SER A 432 11.73 14.66 18.63
C SER A 432 10.34 14.77 19.27
N LEU A 433 10.27 15.01 20.61
CA LEU A 433 9.02 15.20 21.34
C LEU A 433 8.61 16.68 21.42
N LYS A 434 9.54 17.60 21.22
CA LYS A 434 9.27 19.05 21.19
C LYS A 434 8.68 19.55 19.88
N CYS A 435 8.47 18.68 18.91
CA CYS A 435 7.97 19.04 17.58
C CYS A 435 6.64 19.82 17.56
N LEU A 436 5.88 19.80 18.67
CA LEU A 436 4.63 20.56 18.85
C LEU A 436 4.81 21.86 19.67
N SER A 437 6.04 22.20 20.09
CA SER A 437 6.27 23.41 20.91
C SER A 437 5.94 24.69 20.17
N ASP A 438 6.29 24.77 18.88
CA ASP A 438 6.08 25.92 18.01
C ASP A 438 5.04 25.59 16.93
N LEU A 439 3.77 25.82 17.28
CA LEU A 439 2.68 25.68 16.34
C LEU A 439 2.50 26.96 15.52
N PRO A 440 2.31 26.89 14.18
CA PRO A 440 2.02 28.06 13.35
C PRO A 440 0.77 28.79 13.83
N PRO A 441 0.80 30.14 14.00
CA PRO A 441 -0.37 30.94 14.41
C PRO A 441 -1.55 30.82 13.44
N SER A 442 -1.28 30.52 12.16
CA SER A 442 -2.29 30.29 11.13
C SER A 442 -3.27 29.18 11.48
N LEU A 443 -2.88 28.18 12.28
CA LEU A 443 -3.76 27.09 12.70
C LEU A 443 -4.80 27.51 13.74
N GLU A 444 -4.47 28.45 14.65
CA GLU A 444 -5.46 28.97 15.58
C GLU A 444 -6.49 29.83 14.82
N THR A 445 -6.04 30.68 13.88
CA THR A 445 -6.92 31.44 12.99
C THR A 445 -7.81 30.49 12.16
N LEU A 446 -7.26 29.43 11.61
CA LEU A 446 -8.01 28.41 10.87
C LEU A 446 -9.11 27.79 11.73
N LYS A 447 -8.78 27.38 12.94
CA LYS A 447 -9.73 26.79 13.89
C LYS A 447 -10.86 27.80 14.24
N GLU A 448 -10.51 29.05 14.53
CA GLU A 448 -11.48 30.10 14.86
C GLU A 448 -12.42 30.41 13.69
N GLU A 449 -11.89 30.49 12.45
CA GLU A 449 -12.72 30.72 11.27
C GLU A 449 -13.70 29.57 11.02
N ILE A 450 -13.25 28.32 11.13
CA ILE A 450 -14.11 27.13 10.95
C ILE A 450 -15.16 27.09 12.07
N SER A 451 -14.75 27.30 13.32
CA SER A 451 -15.64 27.28 14.49
C SER A 451 -16.71 28.35 14.42
N ARG A 452 -16.39 29.54 13.89
CA ARG A 452 -17.37 30.61 13.68
C ARG A 452 -18.36 30.29 12.55
N ALA A 453 -17.90 29.62 11.50
CA ALA A 453 -18.69 29.41 10.31
C ALA A 453 -19.60 28.16 10.39
N LEU A 454 -19.06 27.00 10.75
CA LEU A 454 -19.76 25.73 10.59
C LEU A 454 -20.62 25.37 11.82
N CYS A 455 -21.76 24.71 11.58
CA CYS A 455 -22.52 24.06 12.63
C CYS A 455 -21.76 22.84 13.21
N ALA A 456 -22.24 22.31 14.35
CA ALA A 456 -21.52 21.24 15.07
C ALA A 456 -21.40 19.91 14.30
N ASP A 457 -22.39 19.54 13.48
CA ASP A 457 -22.39 18.36 12.62
C ASP A 457 -22.91 18.75 11.23
N PRO A 458 -22.05 19.36 10.39
CA PRO A 458 -22.44 19.75 9.04
C PRO A 458 -22.59 18.53 8.12
N PRO A 459 -23.44 18.62 7.10
CA PRO A 459 -23.64 17.55 6.13
C PRO A 459 -22.38 17.29 5.31
N ARG A 460 -22.29 16.11 4.71
CA ARG A 460 -21.20 15.79 3.77
C ARG A 460 -21.38 16.51 2.44
N GLU A 461 -22.61 16.48 1.91
CA GLU A 461 -22.92 17.03 0.60
C GLU A 461 -23.35 18.49 0.71
N LEU A 462 -22.80 19.35 -0.16
CA LEU A 462 -23.09 20.79 -0.17
C LEU A 462 -24.57 21.09 -0.51
N THR A 463 -25.26 20.16 -1.15
CA THR A 463 -26.65 20.29 -1.59
C THR A 463 -27.68 19.94 -0.53
N GLU A 464 -27.26 19.40 0.62
CA GLU A 464 -28.17 19.00 1.70
C GLU A 464 -28.66 20.19 2.53
N GLY A 465 -27.89 21.32 2.54
CA GLY A 465 -28.17 22.50 3.37
C GLY A 465 -27.84 22.28 4.85
N GLY A 466 -27.85 23.38 5.63
CA GLY A 466 -27.55 23.31 7.07
C GLY A 466 -26.07 23.29 7.42
N ILE A 467 -25.23 23.89 6.58
CA ILE A 467 -23.77 23.91 6.74
C ILE A 467 -23.31 24.91 7.80
N PHE A 468 -23.88 26.11 7.79
CA PHE A 468 -23.42 27.26 8.59
C PHE A 468 -24.20 27.44 9.88
N LYS A 469 -23.58 28.07 10.87
CA LYS A 469 -24.24 28.54 12.10
C LYS A 469 -25.21 29.69 11.82
N GLU A 470 -26.18 29.87 12.67
CA GLU A 470 -27.01 31.10 12.72
C GLU A 470 -26.13 32.31 13.04
N GLY A 471 -26.38 33.44 12.39
CA GLY A 471 -25.61 34.66 12.55
C GLY A 471 -24.31 34.71 11.75
N TYR A 472 -24.04 33.74 10.87
CA TYR A 472 -22.86 33.78 10.02
C TYR A 472 -23.00 34.67 8.79
N ASP A 473 -24.21 34.70 8.18
CA ASP A 473 -24.52 35.49 7.00
C ASP A 473 -25.99 35.96 7.02
N GLU A 474 -26.20 37.24 6.78
CA GLU A 474 -27.55 37.89 6.89
C GLU A 474 -28.52 37.33 5.82
N GLU A 475 -28.09 37.14 4.59
CA GLU A 475 -28.91 36.59 3.48
C GLU A 475 -29.40 35.18 3.82
N LEU A 476 -28.49 34.35 4.35
CA LEU A 476 -28.81 32.99 4.77
C LEU A 476 -29.81 32.96 5.93
N ASP A 477 -29.64 33.82 6.90
CA ASP A 477 -30.53 33.87 8.06
C ASP A 477 -31.92 34.39 7.68
N GLU A 478 -32.06 35.36 6.74
CA GLU A 478 -33.34 35.74 6.18
C GLU A 478 -34.06 34.57 5.50
N ILE A 479 -33.36 33.79 4.68
CA ILE A 479 -33.93 32.61 4.01
C ILE A 479 -34.39 31.58 5.04
N ARG A 480 -33.58 31.32 6.07
CA ARG A 480 -33.93 30.38 7.17
C ARG A 480 -35.15 30.82 7.96
N ASN A 481 -35.27 32.13 8.25
CA ASN A 481 -36.45 32.68 8.91
C ASN A 481 -37.72 32.49 8.08
N LEU A 482 -37.64 32.66 6.76
CA LEU A 482 -38.73 32.36 5.83
C LEU A 482 -39.13 30.88 5.87
N LEU A 483 -38.15 29.97 5.87
CA LEU A 483 -38.37 28.52 5.94
C LEU A 483 -38.90 28.07 7.30
N GLY A 484 -38.38 28.64 8.40
CA GLY A 484 -38.84 28.36 9.77
C GLY A 484 -40.27 28.76 10.00
N GLY A 485 -40.68 29.95 9.47
CA GLY A 485 -42.06 30.43 9.48
C GLY A 485 -43.03 29.54 8.71
N GLY A 486 -42.53 28.69 7.82
CA GLY A 486 -43.34 27.79 6.98
C GLY A 486 -44.13 26.75 7.75
N LYS A 487 -43.61 26.16 8.79
CA LYS A 487 -44.34 25.20 9.63
C LYS A 487 -45.51 25.89 10.35
N GLN A 488 -45.28 27.05 10.92
CA GLN A 488 -46.30 27.82 11.60
C GLN A 488 -47.40 28.24 10.62
N TRP A 489 -47.03 28.67 9.41
CA TRP A 489 -47.97 29.07 8.40
C TRP A 489 -48.86 27.91 7.96
N ILE A 490 -48.31 26.69 7.80
CA ILE A 490 -49.06 25.47 7.45
C ILE A 490 -50.06 25.12 8.58
N GLU A 491 -49.67 25.21 9.83
CA GLU A 491 -50.56 25.01 10.99
C GLU A 491 -51.69 26.05 11.04
N ASP A 492 -51.35 27.32 10.79
CA ASP A 492 -52.30 28.41 10.73
C ASP A 492 -53.26 28.25 9.53
N LEU A 493 -52.72 27.84 8.34
CA LEU A 493 -53.58 27.52 7.18
C LEU A 493 -54.50 26.35 7.47
N GLN A 494 -54.01 25.28 8.07
CA GLN A 494 -54.82 24.13 8.44
C GLN A 494 -55.94 24.56 9.40
N ARG A 495 -55.66 25.39 10.40
CA ARG A 495 -56.66 25.93 11.33
C ARG A 495 -57.67 26.82 10.60
N LYS A 496 -57.23 27.79 9.80
CA LYS A 496 -58.03 28.70 9.01
C LYS A 496 -58.98 27.96 8.06
N GLU A 497 -58.44 26.96 7.33
CA GLU A 497 -59.24 26.17 6.41
C GLU A 497 -60.22 25.20 7.12
N ALA A 498 -59.84 24.62 8.25
CA ALA A 498 -60.73 23.85 9.08
C ALA A 498 -61.92 24.67 9.63
N GLU A 499 -61.66 25.90 10.05
CA GLU A 499 -62.71 26.85 10.49
C GLU A 499 -63.60 27.32 9.31
N ARG A 500 -62.97 27.64 8.14
CA ARG A 500 -63.70 28.11 6.95
C ARG A 500 -64.63 27.05 6.36
N THR A 501 -64.14 25.80 6.30
CA THR A 501 -64.88 24.66 5.68
C THR A 501 -65.76 23.89 6.63
N GLY A 502 -65.53 24.01 7.94
CA GLY A 502 -66.17 23.21 8.97
C GLY A 502 -65.64 21.75 9.02
N ILE A 503 -64.60 21.42 8.27
CA ILE A 503 -64.00 20.09 8.19
C ILE A 503 -62.99 19.90 9.32
N LYS A 504 -63.43 19.32 10.43
CA LYS A 504 -62.56 19.12 11.62
C LYS A 504 -61.40 18.11 11.42
N SER A 505 -61.48 17.23 10.43
CA SER A 505 -60.44 16.23 10.14
C SER A 505 -59.48 16.63 9.05
N LEU A 506 -59.53 17.90 8.58
CA LEU A 506 -58.67 18.43 7.57
C LEU A 506 -57.22 18.43 8.07
N LYS A 507 -56.33 17.86 7.24
CA LYS A 507 -54.89 17.87 7.48
C LYS A 507 -54.14 18.39 6.27
N VAL A 508 -53.16 19.24 6.49
CA VAL A 508 -52.21 19.65 5.46
C VAL A 508 -50.96 18.78 5.61
N ASN A 509 -50.63 18.05 4.57
CA ASN A 509 -49.51 17.10 4.54
C ASN A 509 -48.64 17.36 3.31
N PHE A 510 -47.38 16.84 3.34
CA PHE A 510 -46.44 16.89 2.25
C PHE A 510 -46.13 15.47 1.71
N ASN A 511 -46.01 15.35 0.38
CA ASN A 511 -45.51 14.15 -0.27
C ASN A 511 -44.53 14.55 -1.39
N ARG A 512 -43.40 13.88 -1.48
CA ARG A 512 -42.35 14.17 -2.49
C ARG A 512 -42.83 14.18 -3.94
N ASN A 513 -43.85 13.33 -4.28
CA ASN A 513 -44.37 13.23 -5.65
C ASN A 513 -45.46 14.26 -5.97
N PHE A 514 -46.13 14.80 -4.95
CA PHE A 514 -47.31 15.62 -5.13
C PHE A 514 -47.21 17.00 -4.46
N GLY A 515 -46.14 17.25 -3.70
CA GLY A 515 -45.96 18.48 -2.91
C GLY A 515 -46.87 18.55 -1.71
N TYR A 516 -47.24 19.76 -1.29
CA TYR A 516 -48.21 20.03 -0.21
C TYR A 516 -49.65 19.79 -0.70
N PHE A 517 -50.47 19.18 0.16
CA PHE A 517 -51.86 18.92 -0.13
C PHE A 517 -52.71 18.93 1.12
N ILE A 518 -53.99 19.24 0.94
CA ILE A 518 -55.02 19.17 1.98
C ILE A 518 -55.68 17.81 1.85
N GLU A 519 -55.67 17.00 2.88
CA GLU A 519 -56.28 15.70 2.95
C GLU A 519 -57.60 15.79 3.68
N VAL A 520 -58.71 15.37 3.01
CA VAL A 520 -60.07 15.33 3.54
C VAL A 520 -60.58 13.91 3.47
N THR A 521 -61.13 13.42 4.58
CA THR A 521 -61.72 12.05 4.65
C THR A 521 -63.02 11.97 3.82
N ASN A 522 -63.27 10.82 3.22
CA ASN A 522 -64.43 10.60 2.36
C ASN A 522 -65.76 10.88 3.07
N SER A 523 -65.83 10.80 4.41
CA SER A 523 -67.02 11.14 5.21
C SER A 523 -67.37 12.64 5.21
N GLN A 524 -66.48 13.52 4.88
CA GLN A 524 -66.65 14.96 4.87
C GLN A 524 -66.54 15.59 3.48
N LYS A 525 -66.54 14.77 2.44
CA LYS A 525 -66.38 15.18 1.03
C LYS A 525 -67.41 16.20 0.60
N GLY A 526 -68.64 16.12 1.11
CA GLY A 526 -69.72 17.07 0.79
C GLY A 526 -69.54 18.50 1.34
N LEU A 527 -68.52 18.72 2.20
CA LEU A 527 -68.16 20.03 2.76
C LEU A 527 -67.00 20.71 2.03
N VAL A 528 -66.44 20.01 1.01
CA VAL A 528 -65.29 20.53 0.25
C VAL A 528 -65.73 21.69 -0.63
N PRO A 529 -65.13 22.88 -0.53
CA PRO A 529 -65.49 24.06 -1.35
C PRO A 529 -65.07 23.88 -2.82
N ASP A 530 -65.69 24.66 -3.70
CA ASP A 530 -65.42 24.58 -5.15
C ASP A 530 -64.02 25.11 -5.56
N ASP A 531 -63.38 25.87 -4.67
CA ASP A 531 -62.01 26.39 -4.88
C ASP A 531 -60.91 25.35 -4.60
N TYR A 532 -61.25 24.16 -4.08
CA TYR A 532 -60.36 23.05 -3.88
C TYR A 532 -60.15 22.25 -5.17
N ILE A 533 -58.95 22.24 -5.68
CA ILE A 533 -58.60 21.48 -6.89
C ILE A 533 -58.16 20.06 -6.46
N ARG A 534 -58.95 19.04 -6.89
CA ARG A 534 -58.65 17.65 -6.56
C ARG A 534 -57.40 17.16 -7.30
N LYS A 535 -56.44 16.62 -6.55
CA LYS A 535 -55.21 16.07 -7.06
C LYS A 535 -55.16 14.54 -7.07
N GLN A 536 -55.71 13.87 -6.07
CA GLN A 536 -55.69 12.41 -5.92
C GLN A 536 -56.87 11.90 -5.08
N THR A 537 -57.39 10.75 -5.50
CA THR A 537 -58.40 10.01 -4.74
C THR A 537 -57.74 8.78 -4.11
N LEU A 538 -57.88 8.62 -2.81
CA LEU A 538 -57.47 7.46 -2.02
C LEU A 538 -58.68 6.67 -1.56
N THR A 539 -58.48 5.45 -1.04
CA THR A 539 -59.54 4.58 -0.56
C THR A 539 -60.37 5.23 0.55
N ASN A 540 -59.77 6.00 1.45
CA ASN A 540 -60.45 6.58 2.63
C ASN A 540 -60.40 8.11 2.68
N ALA A 541 -59.76 8.80 1.74
CA ALA A 541 -59.61 10.23 1.71
C ALA A 541 -59.42 10.77 0.28
N GLU A 542 -59.63 12.05 0.07
CA GLU A 542 -59.25 12.75 -1.15
C GLU A 542 -58.23 13.84 -0.81
N ARG A 543 -57.30 14.09 -1.77
CA ARG A 543 -56.28 15.12 -1.65
C ARG A 543 -56.55 16.27 -2.57
N PHE A 544 -56.50 17.45 -2.02
CA PHE A 544 -56.80 18.71 -2.66
C PHE A 544 -55.65 19.70 -2.58
N ILE A 545 -55.68 20.69 -3.44
CA ILE A 545 -54.75 21.80 -3.45
C ILE A 545 -55.51 23.08 -3.63
N THR A 546 -55.11 24.15 -2.91
CA THR A 546 -55.66 25.50 -3.09
C THR A 546 -54.64 26.40 -3.80
N PRO A 547 -55.09 27.48 -4.46
CA PRO A 547 -54.17 28.46 -5.04
C PRO A 547 -53.19 29.05 -4.03
N GLU A 548 -53.68 29.32 -2.80
CA GLU A 548 -52.86 29.83 -1.69
C GLU A 548 -51.78 28.84 -1.28
N LEU A 549 -52.11 27.55 -1.17
CA LEU A 549 -51.16 26.50 -0.82
C LEU A 549 -50.13 26.30 -1.93
N LYS A 550 -50.53 26.40 -3.20
CA LYS A 550 -49.64 26.27 -4.35
C LYS A 550 -48.65 27.44 -4.46
N GLU A 551 -49.08 28.65 -4.20
CA GLU A 551 -48.24 29.84 -4.19
C GLU A 551 -47.22 29.77 -3.05
N TYR A 552 -47.66 29.29 -1.91
CA TYR A 552 -46.77 29.10 -0.75
C TYR A 552 -45.75 27.96 -0.98
N GLU A 553 -46.19 26.85 -1.56
CA GLU A 553 -45.31 25.76 -1.98
C GLU A 553 -44.19 26.27 -2.90
N ALA A 554 -44.54 27.08 -3.88
CA ALA A 554 -43.53 27.68 -4.79
C ALA A 554 -42.54 28.57 -4.04
N LYS A 555 -43.01 29.33 -3.02
CA LYS A 555 -42.13 30.17 -2.19
C LYS A 555 -41.20 29.33 -1.33
N ILE A 556 -41.66 28.22 -0.71
CA ILE A 556 -40.82 27.31 0.08
C ILE A 556 -39.76 26.64 -0.82
N LEU A 557 -40.16 26.07 -1.97
CA LEU A 557 -39.23 25.38 -2.89
C LEU A 557 -38.16 26.35 -3.42
N ASN A 558 -38.52 27.58 -3.71
CA ASN A 558 -37.59 28.62 -4.13
C ASN A 558 -36.63 29.00 -3.00
N ALA A 559 -37.12 29.08 -1.74
CA ALA A 559 -36.30 29.37 -0.57
C ALA A 559 -35.36 28.23 -0.23
N GLU A 560 -35.79 26.97 -0.31
CA GLU A 560 -34.91 25.78 -0.11
C GLU A 560 -33.80 25.75 -1.15
N LYS A 561 -34.12 26.02 -2.43
CA LYS A 561 -33.11 26.09 -3.49
C LYS A 561 -32.18 27.29 -3.26
N GLY A 562 -32.73 28.47 -2.91
CA GLY A 562 -31.96 29.65 -2.58
C GLY A 562 -31.00 29.42 -1.41
N GLN A 563 -31.44 28.72 -0.36
CA GLN A 563 -30.60 28.34 0.77
C GLN A 563 -29.40 27.49 0.30
N SER A 564 -29.64 26.45 -0.48
CA SER A 564 -28.55 25.59 -1.03
C SER A 564 -27.56 26.38 -1.89
N ASP A 565 -28.07 27.28 -2.75
CA ASP A 565 -27.22 28.09 -3.63
C ASP A 565 -26.35 29.08 -2.83
N VAL A 566 -26.91 29.73 -1.81
CA VAL A 566 -26.18 30.65 -0.92
C VAL A 566 -25.16 29.87 -0.08
N GLU A 567 -25.55 28.76 0.54
CA GLU A 567 -24.62 27.93 1.33
C GLU A 567 -23.48 27.40 0.46
N TYR A 568 -23.74 26.95 -0.76
CA TYR A 568 -22.70 26.52 -1.70
C TYR A 568 -21.71 27.67 -2.01
N LYS A 569 -22.22 28.88 -2.27
CA LYS A 569 -21.38 30.04 -2.55
C LYS A 569 -20.52 30.42 -1.34
N LEU A 570 -21.12 30.51 -0.16
CA LEU A 570 -20.41 30.82 1.08
C LEU A 570 -19.35 29.78 1.44
N PHE A 571 -19.66 28.49 1.28
CA PHE A 571 -18.69 27.43 1.56
C PHE A 571 -17.54 27.44 0.56
N THR A 572 -17.81 27.72 -0.71
CA THR A 572 -16.75 27.84 -1.73
C THR A 572 -15.81 29.01 -1.41
N GLN A 573 -16.35 30.16 -0.95
CA GLN A 573 -15.55 31.29 -0.53
C GLN A 573 -14.75 31.01 0.75
N LEU A 574 -15.35 30.36 1.74
CA LEU A 574 -14.67 29.93 2.97
C LEU A 574 -13.50 29.01 2.62
N ARG A 575 -13.77 27.96 1.87
CA ARG A 575 -12.78 26.98 1.42
C ARG A 575 -11.60 27.63 0.69
N GLN A 576 -11.88 28.57 -0.23
CA GLN A 576 -10.84 29.27 -0.97
C GLN A 576 -9.93 30.14 -0.09
N ARG A 577 -10.47 30.79 0.94
CA ARG A 577 -9.66 31.54 1.92
C ARG A 577 -8.72 30.65 2.71
N LEU A 578 -9.15 29.43 3.01
CA LEU A 578 -8.42 28.50 3.88
C LEU A 578 -7.35 27.68 3.13
N THR A 579 -7.30 27.67 1.79
CA THR A 579 -6.37 26.84 0.99
C THR A 579 -4.89 27.07 1.33
N ASN A 580 -4.52 28.31 1.67
CA ASN A 580 -3.11 28.66 1.94
C ASN A 580 -2.58 28.10 3.27
N VAL A 581 -3.46 27.69 4.18
CA VAL A 581 -3.06 27.13 5.51
C VAL A 581 -2.76 25.62 5.43
N GLY A 582 -3.09 24.97 4.31
CA GLY A 582 -2.91 23.53 4.17
C GLY A 582 -1.46 23.05 4.35
N GLY A 583 -0.46 23.87 3.95
CA GLY A 583 0.95 23.54 4.16
C GLY A 583 1.36 23.48 5.64
N ASP A 584 0.89 24.45 6.44
CA ASP A 584 1.15 24.48 7.89
C ASP A 584 0.45 23.29 8.58
N LEU A 585 -0.76 22.98 8.14
CA LEU A 585 -1.53 21.82 8.65
C LEU A 585 -0.81 20.50 8.34
N LEU A 586 -0.24 20.35 7.15
CA LEU A 586 0.53 19.17 6.76
C LEU A 586 1.81 19.02 7.60
N ALA A 587 2.51 20.13 7.88
CA ALA A 587 3.71 20.11 8.72
C ALA A 587 3.37 19.62 10.15
N VAL A 588 2.26 20.09 10.73
CA VAL A 588 1.80 19.64 12.06
C VAL A 588 1.31 18.19 12.00
N ALA A 589 0.63 17.76 10.93
CA ALA A 589 0.23 16.36 10.74
C ALA A 589 1.43 15.41 10.75
N ASN A 590 2.54 15.77 10.10
CA ASN A 590 3.79 15.01 10.12
C ASN A 590 4.42 14.93 11.53
N ASN A 591 4.36 16.02 12.31
CA ASN A 591 4.82 16.02 13.69
C ASN A 591 3.96 15.11 14.57
N LEU A 592 2.64 15.14 14.39
CA LEU A 592 1.70 14.26 15.08
C LEU A 592 1.90 12.80 14.70
N ALA A 593 2.14 12.51 13.43
CA ALA A 593 2.46 11.16 12.96
C ALA A 593 3.75 10.62 13.60
N THR A 594 4.77 11.46 13.72
CA THR A 594 6.03 11.13 14.39
C THR A 594 5.80 10.85 15.88
N LEU A 595 5.04 11.69 16.56
CA LEU A 595 4.71 11.50 17.98
C LEU A 595 3.91 10.22 18.23
N ASP A 596 2.94 9.91 17.38
CA ASP A 596 2.13 8.69 17.45
C ASP A 596 2.99 7.43 17.19
N ALA A 597 3.92 7.51 16.23
CA ALA A 597 4.88 6.44 15.97
C ALA A 597 5.80 6.17 17.18
N LEU A 598 6.35 7.22 17.79
CA LEU A 598 7.18 7.12 19.00
C LEU A 598 6.38 6.56 20.19
N LEU A 599 5.14 7.00 20.38
CA LEU A 599 4.24 6.48 21.40
C LEU A 599 3.94 4.99 21.19
N SER A 600 3.71 4.57 19.94
CA SER A 600 3.51 3.17 19.56
C SER A 600 4.71 2.31 19.94
N LEU A 601 5.93 2.71 19.53
CA LEU A 601 7.16 2.00 19.85
C LEU A 601 7.42 1.95 21.37
N THR A 602 7.07 3.03 22.09
CA THR A 602 7.15 3.07 23.57
C THR A 602 6.24 2.04 24.20
N ARG A 603 5.00 1.91 23.75
CA ARG A 603 4.04 0.90 24.25
C ARG A 603 4.53 -0.52 24.00
N VAL A 604 5.00 -0.77 22.77
CA VAL A 604 5.60 -2.06 22.41
C VAL A 604 6.80 -2.40 23.29
N ALA A 605 7.66 -1.42 23.59
CA ALA A 605 8.81 -1.60 24.46
C ALA A 605 8.41 -1.95 25.91
N ILE A 606 7.39 -1.29 26.45
CA ILE A 606 6.87 -1.57 27.79
C ILE A 606 6.23 -2.97 27.86
N ASP A 607 5.32 -3.26 26.92
CA ASP A 607 4.56 -4.50 26.90
C ASP A 607 5.46 -5.71 26.68
N GLY A 608 6.46 -5.58 25.79
CA GLY A 608 7.42 -6.62 25.44
C GLY A 608 8.68 -6.64 26.32
N ARG A 609 8.85 -5.72 27.28
CA ARG A 609 10.08 -5.56 28.07
C ARG A 609 11.31 -5.46 27.17
N TYR A 610 11.24 -4.60 26.16
CA TYR A 610 12.34 -4.35 25.26
C TYR A 610 13.36 -3.42 25.92
N VAL A 611 14.60 -3.55 25.50
CA VAL A 611 15.72 -2.76 26.02
C VAL A 611 16.26 -1.79 24.96
N LYS A 612 16.84 -0.69 25.40
CA LYS A 612 17.54 0.25 24.53
C LYS A 612 18.81 -0.41 23.98
N PRO A 613 18.93 -0.65 22.67
CA PRO A 613 20.16 -1.17 22.09
C PRO A 613 21.21 -0.05 21.95
N ARG A 614 22.48 -0.39 22.12
CA ARG A 614 23.57 0.46 21.70
C ARG A 614 23.78 0.30 20.20
N VAL A 615 23.68 1.39 19.45
CA VAL A 615 23.95 1.41 18.02
C VAL A 615 25.16 2.26 17.76
N ASP A 616 26.15 1.75 17.01
CA ASP A 616 27.38 2.46 16.70
C ASP A 616 27.94 2.09 15.32
N ASN A 617 29.06 2.69 14.92
CA ASN A 617 29.71 2.43 13.63
C ASN A 617 30.67 1.23 13.64
N SER A 618 30.66 0.40 14.69
CA SER A 618 31.44 -0.83 14.75
C SER A 618 30.95 -1.89 13.79
N PHE A 619 31.62 -3.03 13.72
CA PHE A 619 31.19 -4.23 13.01
C PHE A 619 30.59 -5.28 13.96
N GLU A 620 30.47 -4.96 15.27
CA GLU A 620 29.93 -5.88 16.28
C GLU A 620 28.41 -6.03 16.17
N LEU A 621 27.94 -7.25 16.26
CA LEU A 621 26.54 -7.59 16.51
C LEU A 621 26.51 -8.54 17.72
N LYS A 622 26.12 -8.04 18.87
CA LYS A 622 26.02 -8.81 20.11
C LYS A 622 24.63 -8.67 20.72
N ILE A 623 23.92 -9.76 20.78
CA ILE A 623 22.56 -9.84 21.32
C ILE A 623 22.58 -10.85 22.46
N THR A 624 22.19 -10.46 23.67
CA THR A 624 22.08 -11.34 24.83
C THR A 624 20.60 -11.64 25.08
N LYS A 625 20.27 -12.92 25.16
CA LYS A 625 18.88 -13.41 25.32
C LYS A 625 17.88 -12.73 24.38
N GLY A 626 18.22 -12.69 23.11
CA GLY A 626 17.33 -12.19 22.07
C GLY A 626 16.05 -13.00 21.97
N ARG A 627 14.95 -12.34 21.65
CA ARG A 627 13.62 -12.93 21.49
C ARG A 627 13.02 -12.50 20.14
N HIS A 628 12.24 -13.40 19.53
CA HIS A 628 11.58 -13.10 18.27
C HIS A 628 10.30 -12.29 18.53
N PRO A 629 10.18 -11.04 18.08
CA PRO A 629 9.09 -10.13 18.47
C PRO A 629 7.70 -10.66 18.14
N VAL A 630 7.56 -11.38 17.03
CA VAL A 630 6.27 -11.94 16.59
C VAL A 630 5.97 -13.25 17.35
N LEU A 631 6.91 -14.20 17.37
CA LEU A 631 6.68 -15.51 17.99
C LEU A 631 6.46 -15.41 19.50
N GLU A 632 7.13 -14.47 20.17
CA GLU A 632 6.93 -14.24 21.60
C GLU A 632 5.48 -13.83 21.93
N ARG A 633 4.81 -13.09 21.02
CA ARG A 633 3.40 -12.68 21.20
C ARG A 633 2.39 -13.78 20.86
N ILE A 634 2.72 -14.63 19.90
CA ILE A 634 1.83 -15.72 19.45
C ILE A 634 1.88 -16.90 20.43
N LEU A 635 3.06 -17.21 20.95
CA LEU A 635 3.24 -18.31 21.88
C LEU A 635 2.70 -17.98 23.27
N PRO A 636 2.21 -18.99 24.03
CA PRO A 636 1.86 -18.79 25.44
C PRO A 636 3.04 -18.21 26.23
N LYS A 637 2.75 -17.29 27.16
CA LYS A 637 3.78 -16.63 28.00
C LYS A 637 4.75 -17.64 28.62
N GLY A 638 6.05 -17.38 28.47
CA GLY A 638 7.13 -18.21 29.03
C GLY A 638 7.50 -19.44 28.18
N ARG A 639 6.87 -19.67 27.00
CA ARG A 639 7.26 -20.78 26.13
C ARG A 639 8.31 -20.42 25.07
N TYR A 640 8.57 -19.14 24.84
CA TYR A 640 9.65 -18.72 23.95
C TYR A 640 11.00 -18.85 24.65
N VAL A 641 11.98 -19.49 23.99
CA VAL A 641 13.35 -19.64 24.53
C VAL A 641 14.23 -18.57 23.90
N ALA A 642 14.76 -17.69 24.73
CA ALA A 642 15.65 -16.62 24.29
C ALA A 642 17.05 -17.19 23.97
N ASN A 643 17.69 -16.63 22.91
CA ASN A 643 19.00 -17.10 22.45
C ASN A 643 19.96 -15.94 22.24
N ASP A 644 21.24 -16.19 22.50
CA ASP A 644 22.33 -15.26 22.26
C ASP A 644 22.77 -15.30 20.80
N THR A 645 23.27 -14.16 20.30
CA THR A 645 23.92 -14.06 18.99
C THR A 645 25.12 -13.15 19.11
N ARG A 646 26.30 -13.62 18.67
CA ARG A 646 27.50 -12.80 18.56
C ARG A 646 28.11 -12.97 17.19
N LEU A 647 28.26 -11.89 16.47
CA LEU A 647 28.89 -11.78 15.16
C LEU A 647 29.74 -10.52 15.09
N GLU A 648 30.84 -10.56 14.37
CA GLU A 648 31.70 -9.40 14.13
C GLU A 648 32.18 -9.43 12.67
N GLY A 649 31.72 -8.46 11.87
CA GLY A 649 32.15 -8.32 10.47
C GLY A 649 33.60 -7.86 10.40
N ASP A 650 34.28 -8.19 9.28
CA ASP A 650 35.68 -7.88 9.04
C ASP A 650 36.62 -8.29 10.20
N SER A 651 36.32 -9.37 10.89
CA SER A 651 37.04 -9.89 12.06
C SER A 651 37.60 -11.27 11.75
N ASP A 652 38.67 -11.63 12.46
CA ASP A 652 39.22 -12.98 12.45
C ASP A 652 38.61 -13.87 13.55
N ASP A 653 37.60 -13.38 14.27
CA ASP A 653 36.87 -14.09 15.32
C ASP A 653 35.36 -13.81 15.18
N HIS A 654 34.53 -14.82 15.30
CA HIS A 654 33.06 -14.73 15.31
C HIS A 654 32.38 -14.03 14.09
N GLN A 655 33.01 -14.05 12.90
CA GLN A 655 32.43 -13.47 11.68
C GLN A 655 31.22 -14.29 11.18
N MET A 656 31.34 -15.61 11.24
CA MET A 656 30.31 -16.53 10.72
C MET A 656 29.92 -17.58 11.76
N ILE A 657 28.65 -17.84 11.85
CA ILE A 657 28.05 -18.94 12.63
C ILE A 657 27.56 -20.00 11.66
N ILE A 658 28.08 -21.23 11.78
CA ILE A 658 27.47 -22.42 11.18
C ILE A 658 26.53 -23.01 12.22
N LEU A 659 25.24 -22.94 11.96
CA LEU A 659 24.18 -23.40 12.87
C LEU A 659 23.61 -24.74 12.41
N THR A 660 23.94 -25.81 13.13
CA THR A 660 23.46 -27.15 12.84
C THR A 660 22.34 -27.59 13.78
N GLY A 661 21.51 -28.51 13.34
CA GLY A 661 20.41 -29.05 14.13
C GLY A 661 19.22 -29.52 13.28
N PRO A 662 18.25 -30.22 13.88
CA PRO A 662 17.11 -30.77 13.16
C PRO A 662 16.16 -29.65 12.68
N ASN A 663 15.34 -29.98 11.68
CA ASN A 663 14.24 -29.11 11.26
C ASN A 663 13.21 -29.01 12.39
N MET A 664 12.48 -27.88 12.47
CA MET A 664 11.56 -27.52 13.57
C MET A 664 12.21 -27.19 14.92
N ALA A 665 13.54 -27.25 15.03
CA ALA A 665 14.24 -26.96 16.29
C ALA A 665 14.47 -25.47 16.56
N GLY A 666 14.13 -24.57 15.62
CA GLY A 666 14.18 -23.11 15.81
C GLY A 666 15.32 -22.40 15.08
N LYS A 667 16.04 -23.05 14.14
CA LYS A 667 17.12 -22.43 13.34
C LYS A 667 16.63 -21.17 12.61
N SER A 668 15.61 -21.32 11.76
CA SER A 668 15.02 -20.20 11.00
C SER A 668 14.44 -19.10 11.91
N SER A 669 13.97 -19.46 13.12
CA SER A 669 13.50 -18.49 14.11
C SER A 669 14.64 -17.63 14.65
N LEU A 670 15.84 -18.17 14.87
CA LEU A 670 17.02 -17.39 15.26
C LEU A 670 17.44 -16.41 14.15
N LEU A 671 17.45 -16.87 12.88
CA LEU A 671 17.77 -16.01 11.75
C LEU A 671 16.81 -14.81 11.69
N LYS A 672 15.50 -15.07 11.70
CA LYS A 672 14.48 -14.00 11.69
C LYS A 672 14.57 -13.09 12.93
N GLN A 673 14.78 -13.67 14.12
CA GLN A 673 14.99 -12.92 15.38
C GLN A 673 16.15 -11.93 15.25
N THR A 674 17.30 -12.37 14.74
CA THR A 674 18.50 -11.54 14.58
C THR A 674 18.25 -10.39 13.63
N ALA A 675 17.65 -10.67 12.46
CA ALA A 675 17.27 -9.62 11.51
C ALA A 675 16.28 -8.61 12.09
N HIS A 676 15.23 -9.07 12.76
CA HIS A 676 14.24 -8.18 13.36
C HIS A 676 14.84 -7.27 14.43
N ILE A 677 15.76 -7.79 15.27
CA ILE A 677 16.45 -6.98 16.29
C ILE A 677 17.31 -5.91 15.62
N VAL A 678 18.05 -6.24 14.55
CA VAL A 678 18.87 -5.28 13.80
C VAL A 678 17.98 -4.21 13.15
N ILE A 679 16.91 -4.59 12.49
CA ILE A 679 15.96 -3.66 11.86
C ILE A 679 15.34 -2.72 12.90
N LEU A 680 14.85 -3.26 14.02
CA LEU A 680 14.28 -2.47 15.12
C LEU A 680 15.30 -1.49 15.70
N ALA A 681 16.54 -1.93 15.91
CA ALA A 681 17.61 -1.07 16.40
C ALA A 681 17.88 0.11 15.45
N GLN A 682 18.03 -0.16 14.14
CA GLN A 682 18.34 0.89 13.16
C GLN A 682 17.11 1.74 12.77
N MET A 683 15.87 1.31 13.04
CA MET A 683 14.73 2.22 12.95
C MET A 683 14.61 3.17 14.15
N GLY A 684 15.45 2.99 15.18
CA GLY A 684 15.45 3.80 16.40
C GLY A 684 14.53 3.28 17.50
N SER A 685 14.11 2.01 17.43
CA SER A 685 13.28 1.34 18.45
C SER A 685 14.14 0.68 19.53
N PHE A 686 13.49 0.34 20.65
CA PHE A 686 13.98 -0.66 21.59
C PHE A 686 13.80 -2.06 21.02
N VAL A 687 14.57 -3.04 21.52
CA VAL A 687 14.67 -4.39 20.98
C VAL A 687 14.33 -5.47 22.01
N PRO A 688 13.76 -6.61 21.58
CA PRO A 688 13.43 -7.74 22.45
C PRO A 688 14.68 -8.54 22.84
N ALA A 689 15.46 -8.06 23.80
CA ALA A 689 16.65 -8.71 24.33
C ALA A 689 16.88 -8.30 25.79
N ASP A 690 17.86 -8.93 26.49
CA ASP A 690 18.35 -8.43 27.79
C ASP A 690 19.40 -7.30 27.57
N SER A 691 20.20 -7.40 26.51
CA SER A 691 21.06 -6.33 26.02
C SER A 691 21.38 -6.55 24.54
N ALA A 692 21.65 -5.46 23.80
CA ALA A 692 22.08 -5.53 22.42
C ALA A 692 23.06 -4.43 22.06
N THR A 693 24.12 -4.79 21.34
CA THR A 693 25.04 -3.87 20.63
C THR A 693 24.91 -4.19 19.15
N VAL A 694 24.64 -3.17 18.34
CA VAL A 694 24.41 -3.31 16.91
C VAL A 694 25.29 -2.31 16.17
N GLY A 695 26.38 -2.78 15.58
CA GLY A 695 27.14 -2.03 14.60
C GLY A 695 26.32 -1.86 13.31
N ILE A 696 26.28 -0.66 12.74
CA ILE A 696 25.46 -0.34 11.56
C ILE A 696 25.58 -1.42 10.48
N VAL A 697 24.41 -1.87 10.01
CA VAL A 697 24.24 -2.82 8.91
C VAL A 697 23.74 -2.05 7.69
N ASP A 698 24.47 -2.18 6.58
CA ASP A 698 24.11 -1.54 5.32
C ASP A 698 23.05 -2.29 4.54
N ARG A 699 23.08 -3.62 4.63
CA ARG A 699 22.22 -4.49 3.84
C ARG A 699 21.92 -5.80 4.57
N ILE A 700 20.70 -6.25 4.50
CA ILE A 700 20.31 -7.59 4.99
C ILE A 700 19.98 -8.46 3.78
N PHE A 701 20.61 -9.64 3.72
CA PHE A 701 20.30 -10.68 2.78
C PHE A 701 19.70 -11.87 3.51
N THR A 702 18.63 -12.44 2.99
CA THR A 702 18.01 -13.63 3.55
C THR A 702 17.75 -14.67 2.47
N ARG A 703 18.11 -15.90 2.78
CA ARG A 703 17.65 -17.09 2.08
C ARG A 703 17.01 -17.99 3.13
N ILE A 704 15.71 -17.81 3.41
CA ILE A 704 14.97 -18.50 4.47
C ILE A 704 13.68 -19.07 3.88
N GLY A 705 13.57 -20.40 3.86
CA GLY A 705 12.42 -21.14 3.33
C GLY A 705 12.38 -21.18 1.79
N ALA A 706 11.82 -22.26 1.24
CA ALA A 706 11.47 -22.33 -0.17
C ALA A 706 9.97 -22.10 -0.28
N ALA A 707 9.53 -20.98 -0.80
CA ALA A 707 8.21 -20.90 -1.40
C ALA A 707 8.35 -21.43 -2.83
N ASP A 708 7.68 -22.53 -3.14
CA ASP A 708 7.56 -23.02 -4.52
C ASP A 708 6.71 -21.99 -5.29
N ASP A 709 7.35 -21.05 -5.93
CA ASP A 709 6.67 -20.12 -6.83
C ASP A 709 6.54 -20.77 -8.21
N LEU A 710 5.57 -21.66 -8.32
CA LEU A 710 5.24 -22.35 -9.57
C LEU A 710 4.72 -21.40 -10.65
N SER A 711 4.41 -20.14 -10.32
CA SER A 711 3.83 -19.16 -11.24
C SER A 711 4.84 -18.67 -12.29
N GLN A 712 6.14 -18.68 -11.96
CA GLN A 712 7.20 -18.22 -12.86
C GLN A 712 7.89 -19.36 -13.63
N GLY A 713 7.50 -20.63 -13.42
CA GLY A 713 8.08 -21.78 -14.13
C GLY A 713 9.57 -22.01 -13.88
N GLN A 714 10.18 -21.32 -12.90
CA GLN A 714 11.59 -21.46 -12.56
C GLN A 714 11.79 -22.62 -11.57
N SER A 715 12.89 -23.34 -11.72
CA SER A 715 13.30 -24.36 -10.75
C SER A 715 13.61 -23.69 -9.40
N THR A 716 13.10 -24.27 -8.31
CA THR A 716 13.40 -23.82 -6.94
C THR A 716 14.88 -23.71 -6.65
N PHE A 717 15.68 -24.61 -7.25
CA PHE A 717 17.14 -24.58 -7.16
C PHE A 717 17.76 -23.38 -7.89
N LEU A 718 17.23 -23.00 -9.06
CA LEU A 718 17.73 -21.83 -9.79
C LEU A 718 17.45 -20.52 -9.02
N VAL A 719 16.27 -20.39 -8.42
CA VAL A 719 15.92 -19.25 -7.57
C VAL A 719 16.85 -19.19 -6.36
N GLU A 720 17.10 -20.34 -5.70
CA GLU A 720 18.02 -20.45 -4.58
C GLU A 720 19.45 -20.00 -4.96
N MET A 721 19.95 -20.44 -6.11
CA MET A 721 21.27 -20.05 -6.59
C MET A 721 21.36 -18.57 -6.98
N SER A 722 20.29 -18.02 -7.54
CA SER A 722 20.20 -16.59 -7.85
C SER A 722 20.26 -15.72 -6.59
N GLU A 723 19.50 -16.06 -5.55
CA GLU A 723 19.53 -15.36 -4.25
C GLU A 723 20.92 -15.46 -3.60
N THR A 724 21.53 -16.66 -3.62
CA THR A 724 22.88 -16.88 -3.09
C THR A 724 23.93 -16.08 -3.87
N THR A 725 23.80 -16.00 -5.18
CA THR A 725 24.68 -15.20 -6.06
C THR A 725 24.57 -13.72 -5.71
N GLN A 726 23.34 -13.22 -5.51
CA GLN A 726 23.12 -11.83 -5.08
C GLN A 726 23.85 -11.53 -3.75
N CYS A 727 23.80 -12.44 -2.78
CA CYS A 727 24.54 -12.31 -1.52
C CYS A 727 26.05 -12.21 -1.77
N CYS A 728 26.61 -13.10 -2.59
CA CYS A 728 28.04 -13.15 -2.87
C CYS A 728 28.55 -11.89 -3.60
N LEU A 729 27.78 -11.38 -4.56
CA LEU A 729 28.21 -10.26 -5.41
C LEU A 729 27.96 -8.87 -4.82
N SER A 730 26.94 -8.73 -3.97
CA SER A 730 26.46 -7.41 -3.53
C SER A 730 26.65 -7.14 -2.04
N ALA A 731 27.06 -8.13 -1.23
CA ALA A 731 27.30 -7.94 0.19
C ALA A 731 28.64 -7.25 0.44
N THR A 732 28.70 -6.47 1.54
CA THR A 732 29.90 -5.83 2.07
C THR A 732 30.24 -6.40 3.45
N SER A 733 31.38 -6.03 4.02
CA SER A 733 31.73 -6.43 5.40
C SER A 733 30.76 -5.88 6.47
N ARG A 734 29.95 -4.87 6.14
CA ARG A 734 28.88 -4.33 6.99
C ARG A 734 27.54 -5.05 6.84
N SER A 735 27.39 -5.92 5.87
CA SER A 735 26.14 -6.62 5.61
C SER A 735 25.86 -7.71 6.67
N LEU A 736 24.57 -8.06 6.80
CA LEU A 736 24.10 -9.21 7.56
C LEU A 736 23.52 -10.25 6.60
N ILE A 737 24.11 -11.44 6.57
CA ILE A 737 23.73 -12.53 5.68
C ILE A 737 23.13 -13.67 6.50
N LEU A 738 21.91 -14.09 6.14
CA LEU A 738 21.13 -15.11 6.83
C LEU A 738 20.72 -16.20 5.85
N LEU A 739 21.45 -17.31 5.85
CA LEU A 739 21.26 -18.45 4.93
C LEU A 739 20.63 -19.63 5.68
N ASP A 740 19.57 -20.19 5.14
CA ASP A 740 18.89 -21.37 5.65
C ASP A 740 18.84 -22.46 4.57
N GLU A 741 19.53 -23.58 4.82
CA GLU A 741 19.51 -24.80 4.01
C GLU A 741 19.93 -24.60 2.52
N VAL A 742 20.98 -23.85 2.23
CA VAL A 742 21.52 -23.70 0.87
C VAL A 742 22.07 -25.04 0.35
N GLY A 743 21.77 -25.39 -0.91
CA GLY A 743 22.17 -26.63 -1.58
C GLY A 743 21.14 -27.76 -1.47
N ARG A 744 19.92 -27.51 -0.93
CA ARG A 744 18.88 -28.54 -0.74
C ARG A 744 18.23 -29.01 -2.05
N GLY A 745 18.19 -28.14 -3.07
CA GLY A 745 17.50 -28.40 -4.33
C GLY A 745 18.22 -29.33 -5.32
N THR A 746 19.39 -29.92 -4.95
CA THR A 746 20.21 -30.77 -5.81
C THR A 746 20.65 -32.04 -5.10
N SER A 747 21.58 -32.82 -5.69
CA SER A 747 22.13 -34.01 -5.05
C SER A 747 22.90 -33.64 -3.77
N THR A 748 22.96 -34.55 -2.79
CA THR A 748 23.59 -34.30 -1.49
C THR A 748 25.05 -33.86 -1.65
N TYR A 749 25.81 -34.47 -2.52
CA TYR A 749 27.23 -34.12 -2.71
C TYR A 749 27.41 -32.74 -3.36
N ASP A 750 26.63 -32.43 -4.41
CA ASP A 750 26.66 -31.12 -5.05
C ASP A 750 26.21 -30.03 -4.05
N GLY A 751 25.15 -30.31 -3.28
CA GLY A 751 24.63 -29.38 -2.27
C GLY A 751 25.67 -29.05 -1.18
N VAL A 752 26.36 -30.06 -0.65
CA VAL A 752 27.44 -29.86 0.34
C VAL A 752 28.61 -29.10 -0.28
N ALA A 753 29.01 -29.42 -1.50
CA ALA A 753 30.12 -28.74 -2.17
C ALA A 753 29.83 -27.27 -2.42
N ILE A 754 28.60 -26.93 -2.88
CA ILE A 754 28.17 -25.55 -3.09
C ILE A 754 28.11 -24.81 -1.74
N ALA A 755 27.46 -25.39 -0.72
CA ALA A 755 27.33 -24.78 0.60
C ALA A 755 28.70 -24.52 1.25
N TRP A 756 29.64 -25.44 1.10
CA TRP A 756 31.02 -25.29 1.56
C TRP A 756 31.71 -24.11 0.87
N SER A 757 31.70 -24.11 -0.48
CA SER A 757 32.38 -23.08 -1.29
C SER A 757 31.78 -21.70 -1.07
N VAL A 758 30.46 -21.58 -0.94
CA VAL A 758 29.78 -20.31 -0.60
C VAL A 758 30.23 -19.84 0.79
N SER A 759 30.27 -20.73 1.79
CA SER A 759 30.70 -20.38 3.13
C SER A 759 32.16 -19.88 3.15
N GLU A 760 33.04 -20.56 2.42
CA GLU A 760 34.44 -20.17 2.27
C GLU A 760 34.60 -18.82 1.61
N TYR A 761 33.85 -18.55 0.51
CA TYR A 761 33.85 -17.26 -0.19
C TYR A 761 33.38 -16.13 0.70
N LEU A 762 32.26 -16.31 1.40
CA LEU A 762 31.72 -15.31 2.34
C LEU A 762 32.69 -15.02 3.49
N ALA A 763 33.39 -16.03 3.98
CA ALA A 763 34.35 -15.86 5.07
C ALA A 763 35.64 -15.16 4.63
N LYS A 764 36.16 -15.44 3.42
CA LYS A 764 37.43 -14.88 2.93
C LYS A 764 37.27 -13.53 2.24
N GLU A 765 36.35 -13.46 1.29
CA GLU A 765 36.26 -12.35 0.34
C GLU A 765 35.29 -11.28 0.83
N VAL A 766 34.09 -11.67 1.26
CA VAL A 766 33.05 -10.70 1.68
C VAL A 766 33.25 -10.21 3.10
N ARG A 767 33.64 -11.09 4.01
CA ARG A 767 33.90 -10.81 5.43
C ARG A 767 32.70 -10.21 6.18
N ALA A 768 31.47 -10.55 5.73
CA ALA A 768 30.20 -10.08 6.32
C ALA A 768 29.80 -10.90 7.55
N ARG A 769 28.97 -10.29 8.42
CA ARG A 769 28.30 -10.98 9.53
C ARG A 769 27.35 -12.03 8.97
N THR A 770 27.61 -13.33 9.19
CA THR A 770 26.86 -14.39 8.54
C THR A 770 26.35 -15.41 9.53
N ILE A 771 25.07 -15.81 9.43
CA ILE A 771 24.53 -17.01 10.07
C ILE A 771 24.10 -17.98 8.95
N PHE A 772 24.74 -19.14 8.92
CA PHE A 772 24.43 -20.19 7.97
C PHE A 772 23.81 -21.38 8.70
N ALA A 773 22.48 -21.50 8.64
CA ALA A 773 21.77 -22.64 9.19
C ALA A 773 21.74 -23.78 8.15
N THR A 774 22.10 -24.96 8.57
CA THR A 774 22.22 -26.12 7.69
C THR A 774 21.93 -27.43 8.40
N HIS A 775 21.60 -28.45 7.61
CA HIS A 775 21.55 -29.84 8.07
C HIS A 775 22.79 -30.63 7.60
N TYR A 776 23.69 -30.03 6.83
CA TYR A 776 24.95 -30.61 6.43
C TYR A 776 25.96 -30.54 7.58
N HIS A 777 26.21 -31.68 8.24
CA HIS A 777 27.15 -31.76 9.38
C HIS A 777 28.60 -31.59 8.93
N GLU A 778 28.88 -31.84 7.66
CA GLU A 778 30.18 -31.64 7.03
C GLU A 778 30.69 -30.21 7.17
N LEU A 779 29.77 -29.21 7.12
CA LEU A 779 30.15 -27.81 7.25
C LEU A 779 30.74 -27.44 8.60
N ASN A 780 30.51 -28.26 9.64
CA ASN A 780 31.20 -28.12 10.93
C ASN A 780 32.73 -28.18 10.79
N GLY A 781 33.23 -28.82 9.77
CA GLY A 781 34.66 -28.90 9.47
C GLY A 781 35.29 -27.55 9.10
N LEU A 782 34.51 -26.56 8.61
CA LEU A 782 35.00 -25.24 8.24
C LEU A 782 35.66 -24.52 9.43
N ALA A 783 35.15 -24.64 10.61
CA ALA A 783 35.74 -24.02 11.82
C ALA A 783 37.18 -24.53 12.14
N GLY A 784 37.58 -25.70 11.60
CA GLY A 784 38.95 -26.19 11.71
C GLY A 784 39.92 -25.53 10.73
N PHE A 785 39.43 -24.89 9.66
CA PHE A 785 40.21 -24.23 8.62
C PHE A 785 40.16 -22.71 8.74
N PHE A 786 39.05 -22.16 9.28
CA PHE A 786 38.77 -20.72 9.36
C PHE A 786 38.46 -20.33 10.80
N PRO A 787 39.38 -19.67 11.53
CA PRO A 787 39.18 -19.29 12.92
C PRO A 787 37.98 -18.32 13.12
N GLN A 788 37.64 -17.53 12.12
CA GLN A 788 36.48 -16.63 12.13
C GLN A 788 35.12 -17.34 12.07
N ILE A 789 35.09 -18.66 11.79
CA ILE A 789 33.87 -19.48 11.72
C ILE A 789 33.66 -20.21 13.04
N SER A 790 32.49 -20.03 13.63
CA SER A 790 32.11 -20.68 14.89
C SER A 790 30.94 -21.64 14.69
N ASN A 791 31.06 -22.87 15.23
CA ASN A 791 29.97 -23.83 15.17
C ASN A 791 29.01 -23.66 16.33
N TYR A 792 27.71 -23.70 16.03
CA TYR A 792 26.62 -23.70 16.98
C TYR A 792 25.62 -24.80 16.68
N GLN A 793 24.93 -25.30 17.71
CA GLN A 793 23.90 -26.32 17.55
C GLN A 793 22.68 -26.00 18.39
N VAL A 794 21.54 -26.52 17.94
CA VAL A 794 20.30 -26.49 18.75
C VAL A 794 20.32 -27.67 19.73
N LEU A 795 20.12 -27.40 21.03
CA LEU A 795 20.03 -28.43 22.04
C LEU A 795 18.80 -29.31 21.86
N VAL A 796 19.05 -30.61 21.86
CA VAL A 796 18.04 -31.65 21.78
C VAL A 796 18.23 -32.56 23.00
N LYS A 797 17.14 -32.79 23.78
CA LYS A 797 17.13 -33.72 24.88
C LYS A 797 16.46 -35.02 24.46
N GLU A 798 17.14 -36.14 24.67
CA GLU A 798 16.61 -37.45 24.37
C GLU A 798 16.31 -38.16 25.74
N ASN A 799 15.02 -38.44 25.97
CA ASN A 799 14.54 -39.17 27.13
C ASN A 799 13.74 -40.38 26.67
N ASP A 800 14.20 -41.59 26.96
CA ASP A 800 13.51 -42.88 26.68
C ASP A 800 12.95 -43.02 25.27
N GLY A 801 13.73 -42.60 24.27
CA GLY A 801 13.31 -42.63 22.85
C GLY A 801 12.34 -41.55 22.42
N HIS A 802 12.04 -40.58 23.31
CA HIS A 802 11.37 -39.33 22.98
C HIS A 802 12.37 -38.20 22.87
N VAL A 803 12.24 -37.41 21.78
CA VAL A 803 13.08 -36.24 21.51
C VAL A 803 12.34 -34.98 21.87
N GLU A 804 12.92 -34.18 22.76
CA GLU A 804 12.42 -32.88 23.14
C GLU A 804 13.37 -31.80 22.57
N PHE A 805 12.84 -30.90 21.71
CA PHE A 805 13.59 -29.77 21.21
C PHE A 805 13.58 -28.64 22.23
N ILE A 806 14.71 -28.41 22.90
CA ILE A 806 14.86 -27.38 23.94
C ILE A 806 14.84 -25.97 23.33
N ARG A 807 15.16 -25.85 22.01
CA ARG A 807 15.25 -24.59 21.27
C ARG A 807 16.30 -23.61 21.80
N SER A 808 17.20 -24.08 22.64
CA SER A 808 18.38 -23.35 23.10
C SER A 808 19.54 -23.61 22.15
N ILE A 809 20.24 -22.57 21.75
CA ILE A 809 21.37 -22.61 20.84
C ILE A 809 22.65 -22.45 21.66
N VAL A 810 23.59 -23.37 21.46
CA VAL A 810 24.85 -23.44 22.22
C VAL A 810 26.04 -23.64 21.29
N PRO A 811 27.23 -23.22 21.68
CA PRO A 811 28.46 -23.54 20.93
C PRO A 811 28.64 -25.06 20.72
N GLY A 812 29.19 -25.43 19.58
CA GLY A 812 29.43 -26.81 19.18
C GLY A 812 28.65 -27.22 17.93
N GLY A 813 29.08 -28.26 17.23
CA GLY A 813 28.42 -28.79 16.05
C GLY A 813 27.57 -30.01 16.35
N ALA A 814 26.36 -30.12 15.82
CA ALA A 814 25.54 -31.33 15.93
C ALA A 814 26.19 -32.49 15.15
N SER A 815 26.29 -33.62 15.81
CA SER A 815 26.89 -34.83 15.22
C SER A 815 25.87 -35.85 14.67
N ARG A 816 24.58 -35.64 14.92
CA ARG A 816 23.50 -36.55 14.53
C ARG A 816 22.31 -35.81 13.92
N SER A 817 21.67 -36.45 12.93
CA SER A 817 20.39 -36.00 12.40
C SER A 817 19.23 -36.66 13.17
N PHE A 818 18.13 -35.93 13.36
CA PHE A 818 16.94 -36.38 14.11
C PHE A 818 15.72 -36.56 13.18
N GLY A 819 15.91 -36.72 11.86
CA GLY A 819 14.84 -36.84 10.88
C GLY A 819 13.86 -37.97 11.15
N ILE A 820 14.37 -39.16 11.54
CA ILE A 820 13.52 -40.31 11.86
C ILE A 820 12.69 -40.07 13.13
N GLN A 821 13.24 -39.37 14.12
CA GLN A 821 12.55 -39.02 15.36
C GLN A 821 11.42 -37.99 15.04
N VAL A 822 11.67 -37.02 14.17
CA VAL A 822 10.64 -36.07 13.70
C VAL A 822 9.53 -36.81 12.94
N ALA A 823 9.88 -37.75 12.07
CA ALA A 823 8.91 -38.59 11.36
C ALA A 823 8.03 -39.42 12.33
N LYS A 824 8.61 -39.93 13.41
CA LYS A 824 7.88 -40.60 14.48
C LYS A 824 6.91 -39.65 15.19
N MET A 825 7.34 -38.43 15.51
CA MET A 825 6.48 -37.39 16.11
C MET A 825 5.34 -36.95 15.18
N ALA A 826 5.56 -36.97 13.86
CA ALA A 826 4.54 -36.69 12.85
C ALA A 826 3.53 -37.83 12.65
N GLY A 827 3.70 -38.96 13.33
CA GLY A 827 2.77 -40.09 13.31
C GLY A 827 3.01 -41.10 12.17
N LEU A 828 4.23 -41.16 11.61
CA LEU A 828 4.55 -42.21 10.65
C LEU A 828 4.40 -43.61 11.26
N PRO A 829 3.87 -44.62 10.52
CA PRO A 829 3.71 -45.98 11.03
C PRO A 829 5.01 -46.55 11.63
N SER A 830 4.90 -47.27 12.75
CA SER A 830 6.04 -47.84 13.51
C SER A 830 6.92 -48.73 12.66
N GLU A 831 6.35 -49.47 11.74
CA GLU A 831 7.07 -50.39 10.81
C GLU A 831 8.03 -49.62 9.90
N ILE A 832 7.55 -48.45 9.35
CA ILE A 832 8.36 -47.56 8.52
C ILE A 832 9.50 -46.98 9.36
N ILE A 833 9.22 -46.53 10.57
CA ILE A 833 10.22 -45.96 11.48
C ILE A 833 11.29 -46.97 11.84
N THR A 834 10.89 -48.20 12.20
CA THR A 834 11.83 -49.29 12.50
C THR A 834 12.71 -49.63 11.30
N ARG A 835 12.11 -49.70 10.11
CA ARG A 835 12.88 -49.98 8.88
C ARG A 835 13.84 -48.84 8.53
N ALA A 836 13.42 -47.59 8.69
CA ALA A 836 14.27 -46.44 8.45
C ALA A 836 15.47 -46.38 9.40
N GLN A 837 15.27 -46.69 10.71
CA GLN A 837 16.35 -46.78 11.68
C GLN A 837 17.38 -47.85 11.29
N HIS A 838 16.91 -49.05 10.90
CA HIS A 838 17.79 -50.14 10.45
C HIS A 838 18.60 -49.79 9.20
N LEU A 839 17.96 -49.14 8.22
CA LEU A 839 18.64 -48.66 7.00
C LEU A 839 19.68 -47.59 7.33
N MET A 840 19.36 -46.63 8.19
CA MET A 840 20.28 -45.60 8.61
C MET A 840 21.53 -46.18 9.26
N GLN A 841 21.37 -47.12 10.23
CA GLN A 841 22.50 -47.82 10.84
C GLN A 841 23.36 -48.56 9.83
N GLN A 842 22.77 -49.19 8.81
CA GLN A 842 23.53 -49.85 7.77
C GLN A 842 24.35 -48.87 6.89
N MET A 843 23.76 -47.71 6.57
CA MET A 843 24.44 -46.65 5.80
C MET A 843 25.60 -46.04 6.60
N GLU A 844 25.38 -45.74 7.90
CA GLU A 844 26.42 -45.22 8.79
C GLU A 844 27.59 -46.17 8.95
N ARG A 845 27.34 -47.48 9.12
CA ARG A 845 28.40 -48.52 9.17
C ARG A 845 29.19 -48.60 7.86
N ARG A 846 28.55 -48.48 6.70
CA ARG A 846 29.24 -48.47 5.40
C ARG A 846 30.09 -47.20 5.24
N SER A 847 29.59 -46.04 5.63
CA SER A 847 30.33 -44.76 5.59
C SER A 847 31.53 -44.78 6.54
N ALA A 848 31.36 -45.31 7.76
CA ALA A 848 32.44 -45.46 8.69
C ALA A 848 33.55 -46.46 8.23
N ALA A 849 33.15 -47.57 7.59
CA ALA A 849 34.07 -48.50 6.98
C ALA A 849 34.86 -47.89 5.79
N SER A 850 34.21 -47.08 4.94
CA SER A 850 34.84 -46.30 3.88
C SER A 850 35.84 -45.26 4.43
N LYS A 851 35.50 -44.56 5.49
CA LYS A 851 36.42 -43.59 6.13
C LYS A 851 37.67 -44.25 6.78
N ILE A 852 37.60 -45.51 7.17
CA ILE A 852 38.72 -46.26 7.69
C ILE A 852 39.66 -46.76 6.57
N LEU A 853 39.11 -47.02 5.40
CA LEU A 853 39.86 -47.48 4.21
C LEU A 853 40.53 -46.35 3.43
N ASP A 854 39.91 -45.14 3.43
CA ASP A 854 40.49 -43.96 2.85
C ASP A 854 41.05 -43.08 4.01
N GLY A 855 42.24 -43.36 4.46
CA GLY A 855 43.02 -42.50 5.35
C GLY A 855 43.15 -41.07 4.73
N PRO A 856 43.55 -40.05 5.50
CA PRO A 856 43.35 -38.66 5.17
C PRO A 856 44.04 -38.18 3.89
N LYS A 857 43.46 -38.46 2.73
CA LYS A 857 43.90 -37.98 1.40
C LYS A 857 43.48 -36.56 1.11
N PHE A 858 42.63 -35.94 1.95
CA PHE A 858 42.23 -34.53 1.80
C PHE A 858 43.27 -33.54 2.32
N ARG A 859 44.40 -33.98 2.90
CA ARG A 859 45.40 -33.07 3.49
C ARG A 859 46.36 -32.42 2.53
N ASN A 860 46.41 -32.79 1.25
CA ASN A 860 47.45 -32.35 0.32
C ASN A 860 46.94 -31.91 -1.07
N ILE A 861 45.85 -31.20 -1.17
CA ILE A 861 45.60 -30.38 -2.36
C ILE A 861 45.98 -28.98 -1.94
N PRO A 862 47.08 -28.40 -2.45
CA PRO A 862 47.42 -27.00 -2.21
C PRO A 862 46.28 -26.14 -2.75
N ILE A 863 45.73 -25.30 -1.91
CA ILE A 863 44.63 -24.38 -2.27
C ILE A 863 45.03 -23.47 -3.43
N ASP A 864 46.32 -23.25 -3.62
CA ASP A 864 46.88 -22.40 -4.70
C ASP A 864 46.79 -23.01 -6.12
N GLU A 865 46.59 -24.31 -6.28
CA GLU A 865 46.38 -24.93 -7.61
C GLU A 865 44.93 -24.91 -8.10
N VAL A 866 43.96 -24.71 -7.25
CA VAL A 866 42.53 -24.62 -7.62
C VAL A 866 42.13 -23.18 -8.03
N MET A 867 42.95 -22.18 -7.70
CA MET A 867 42.70 -20.78 -8.01
C MET A 867 43.05 -20.32 -9.42
N GLN A 868 43.49 -21.18 -10.33
CA GLN A 868 43.84 -20.80 -11.72
C GLN A 868 42.76 -21.05 -12.77
N LEU A 869 41.61 -21.55 -12.42
CA LEU A 869 40.46 -21.54 -13.34
C LEU A 869 39.54 -20.37 -12.97
N SER A 870 39.84 -19.21 -13.50
CA SER A 870 38.93 -18.06 -13.41
C SER A 870 37.60 -18.44 -14.09
N LEU A 871 36.48 -18.21 -13.45
CA LEU A 871 35.13 -18.36 -13.98
C LEU A 871 34.90 -17.59 -15.31
N PHE A 872 35.88 -16.78 -15.74
CA PHE A 872 35.83 -15.98 -16.96
C PHE A 872 36.47 -16.67 -18.19
N GLU A 873 37.29 -17.69 -18.02
CA GLU A 873 37.90 -18.42 -19.17
C GLU A 873 36.97 -19.47 -19.78
N ALA A 874 35.96 -19.94 -19.04
CA ALA A 874 34.97 -20.87 -19.56
C ALA A 874 33.97 -20.24 -20.55
N ALA A 875 33.81 -18.92 -20.55
CA ALA A 875 32.90 -18.22 -21.45
C ALA A 875 33.54 -17.84 -22.81
N THR A 876 34.86 -17.92 -22.97
CA THR A 876 35.55 -17.54 -24.20
C THR A 876 36.05 -18.73 -25.06
N ALA A 877 35.90 -19.96 -24.58
CA ALA A 877 36.34 -21.16 -25.31
C ALA A 877 35.26 -21.79 -26.22
N GLY A 878 34.10 -21.15 -26.34
CA GLY A 878 32.97 -21.67 -27.14
C GLY A 878 32.81 -21.12 -28.58
N SER A 879 33.76 -20.37 -29.08
CA SER A 879 33.64 -19.82 -30.45
C SER A 879 34.93 -19.91 -31.21
N VAL A 880 35.34 -21.08 -31.67
CA VAL A 880 36.15 -21.34 -32.88
C VAL A 880 36.20 -22.86 -33.12
N THR A 881 35.39 -23.36 -34.01
CA THR A 881 35.72 -24.29 -35.12
C THR A 881 34.42 -24.85 -35.75
N GLU A 882 34.02 -24.25 -36.83
CA GLU A 882 33.47 -24.98 -37.96
C GLU A 882 34.11 -24.40 -39.20
N SER A 883 34.97 -25.18 -39.79
CA SER A 883 35.30 -25.13 -41.20
C SER A 883 34.65 -26.29 -41.93
#